data_2ffbe55b44feff904efba6686738bcb5
#
_entry.id   2ffbe55b44feff904efba6686738bcb5
#
_cell.length_a   1.000
_cell.length_b   1.000
_cell.length_c   1.000
_cell.angle_alpha   90.00
_cell.angle_beta   90.00
_cell.angle_gamma   90.00
#
_symmetry.space_group_name_H-M   'P 1'
#
loop_
_entity.id
_entity.type
_entity.pdbx_description
1 polymer ?
#
loop_
_entity_poly.entity_id
_entity_poly.type
_entity_poly.pdbx_seq_one_letter_code
_entity_poly.pdbx_strand_id
1 'polypeptide(L)'
;MTEEKKVVEQYGAASIQILEGLEAVRKRPGMYIGDTSDGTGLHHLVFEVLDNSIDEALAGYCSEITVVIQTDNSISIVDNGRGVPTGIKYDDKHDPKRSAAEIVMTELHAGGKFDQNSYKVSGGLHGVGVSCVNALSKWLKLTIRRDGKTHYMEFERGVIKNRNIQEENGVAVSPITVTGDTELSGTEVHFLADETIFGNVEFHYEILVKRIRELSFLNNGVHIKLIDQRTGQEEDFAFSGGVKGFVEYINQTKNVLHPNIFYAEGVRPSDLGGQITAEVSMQWNDSFSEQVLCFTNNIPQRDGGTHLTGLRAAMTRVINKYIDENEVAKKAKVEISGDDMREGLTCVLSVKVPEPKFSSQTKDKLVSSEVRGPIEEIVAEALSAYLQERPADAKILCGKIVDAARAREAARKARDMTRRKGALDGLGLPGKLADCQEKDPAKSELFIVEGDSAGGSAKQGRDRRFQAILPLKGKILNVEKARFDKMLASQEVVTLITVLGTGIGIEEYKADKLRYHRIIIMTDADVDGSHIRTLLLTFFYRQMPELIERGHIYIAQPPLYKVKFGKNEQYIKDDAELNQLLLKIALETASLQTPSGEIIAGEALNELAKHYQVIQSIVDRLSRTIDEDALRAIASGTQLNLDTEQSATESADRLRKALAESLNPLALPPEVIVQKEDRTERFRLLLSRRIHGNLKLSSINSDFVHGDDYQSLANAASVLSGKVLPGSKVRRGDPDKNQKEQTIGDFRAAFSWLLSEAERVLSRQRYKGLGEMNPSQLWETTMDASSRTLLQVKIEDAIAADQVFTTLMGDEVEPRRAFIEKNALIARNLDV
;
A
#
# COMPACT_ATOMS: atom_id res chain seq x y z
N MET A 1 38.92 -17.28 38.48
CA MET A 1 37.92 -16.21 38.76
C MET A 1 38.58 -14.90 38.41
N THR A 2 38.35 -14.45 37.22
CA THR A 2 38.79 -13.12 36.73
C THR A 2 37.51 -12.29 36.59
N GLU A 3 37.39 -11.29 37.49
CA GLU A 3 36.32 -10.31 37.47
C GLU A 3 36.44 -9.43 36.21
N GLU A 4 35.52 -9.56 35.28
CA GLU A 4 35.29 -8.56 34.23
C GLU A 4 34.71 -7.28 34.87
N LYS A 5 35.54 -6.26 35.03
CA LYS A 5 35.10 -4.89 35.34
C LYS A 5 34.20 -4.39 34.20
N LYS A 6 32.90 -4.32 34.43
CA LYS A 6 31.99 -3.50 33.63
C LYS A 6 32.47 -2.05 33.73
N VAL A 7 33.02 -1.52 32.67
CA VAL A 7 33.23 -0.08 32.49
C VAL A 7 31.86 0.57 32.42
N VAL A 8 31.42 1.14 33.50
CA VAL A 8 30.25 2.04 33.51
C VAL A 8 30.73 3.32 32.82
N GLU A 9 30.35 3.50 31.56
CA GLU A 9 30.53 4.77 30.85
C GLU A 9 29.82 5.85 31.68
N GLN A 10 30.63 6.77 32.26
CA GLN A 10 30.10 7.89 33.01
C GLN A 10 29.35 8.82 32.07
N TYR A 11 28.03 8.98 32.29
CA TYR A 11 27.21 9.99 31.63
C TYR A 11 27.72 11.38 32.01
N GLY A 12 28.42 12.02 31.09
CA GLY A 12 29.04 13.34 31.26
C GLY A 12 28.77 14.26 30.08
N ALA A 13 29.29 15.50 30.16
CA ALA A 13 29.10 16.49 29.09
C ALA A 13 29.53 15.98 27.68
N ALA A 14 30.57 15.14 27.66
CA ALA A 14 31.05 14.52 26.40
C ALA A 14 30.07 13.49 25.79
N SER A 15 29.08 12.99 26.53
CA SER A 15 28.04 12.07 26.03
C SER A 15 26.84 12.80 25.43
N ILE A 16 26.79 14.14 25.52
CA ILE A 16 25.74 14.96 24.89
C ILE A 16 26.19 15.29 23.48
N GLN A 17 25.45 14.74 22.50
CA GLN A 17 25.65 15.03 21.08
C GLN A 17 24.63 16.09 20.62
N ILE A 18 25.13 17.13 19.98
CA ILE A 18 24.29 18.12 19.29
C ILE A 18 24.17 17.63 17.82
N LEU A 19 22.96 17.33 17.40
CA LEU A 19 22.66 16.99 16.02
C LEU A 19 22.16 18.24 15.31
N GLU A 20 22.79 18.61 14.21
CA GLU A 20 22.43 19.78 13.43
C GLU A 20 21.72 19.37 12.11
N GLY A 21 20.74 20.17 11.69
CA GLY A 21 20.08 20.04 10.39
C GLY A 21 19.47 18.67 10.12
N LEU A 22 19.74 18.14 8.94
CA LEU A 22 19.17 16.89 8.44
C LEU A 22 19.74 15.62 9.10
N GLU A 23 20.88 15.71 9.79
CA GLU A 23 21.44 14.58 10.54
C GLU A 23 20.51 14.12 11.67
N ALA A 24 19.80 15.07 12.32
CA ALA A 24 18.80 14.76 13.34
C ALA A 24 17.65 13.93 12.77
N VAL A 25 17.20 14.22 11.55
CA VAL A 25 16.16 13.48 10.85
C VAL A 25 16.60 12.05 10.56
N ARG A 26 17.79 11.86 10.01
CA ARG A 26 18.35 10.54 9.70
C ARG A 26 18.54 9.67 10.93
N LYS A 27 18.93 10.27 12.07
CA LYS A 27 19.16 9.54 13.32
C LYS A 27 17.87 9.15 14.05
N ARG A 28 16.79 9.93 13.86
CA ARG A 28 15.49 9.72 14.51
C ARG A 28 14.33 9.92 13.52
N PRO A 29 14.29 9.14 12.42
CA PRO A 29 13.29 9.35 11.36
C PRO A 29 11.86 9.20 11.86
N GLY A 30 11.61 8.30 12.81
CA GLY A 30 10.28 8.06 13.37
C GLY A 30 9.64 9.28 14.05
N MET A 31 10.41 10.27 14.44
CA MET A 31 9.87 11.53 14.99
C MET A 31 9.24 12.43 13.91
N TYR A 32 9.64 12.27 12.65
CA TYR A 32 9.24 13.15 11.55
C TYR A 32 8.25 12.51 10.60
N ILE A 33 8.39 11.22 10.33
CA ILE A 33 7.62 10.49 9.29
C ILE A 33 6.86 9.28 9.82
N GLY A 34 6.95 8.98 11.12
CA GLY A 34 6.35 7.76 11.70
C GLY A 34 7.25 6.52 11.56
N ASP A 35 6.67 5.33 11.65
CA ASP A 35 7.42 4.06 11.66
C ASP A 35 8.11 3.80 10.31
N THR A 36 9.41 3.46 10.37
CA THR A 36 10.23 3.15 9.18
C THR A 36 10.26 1.67 8.83
N SER A 37 9.69 0.81 9.67
CA SER A 37 9.74 -0.65 9.50
C SER A 37 8.46 -1.25 8.92
N ASP A 38 7.31 -0.58 9.10
CA ASP A 38 5.99 -1.08 8.69
C ASP A 38 5.49 -0.52 7.34
N GLY A 39 6.30 0.30 6.68
CA GLY A 39 5.98 0.97 5.41
C GLY A 39 5.25 2.32 5.56
N THR A 40 4.73 2.66 6.74
CA THR A 40 4.00 3.92 6.98
C THR A 40 4.88 5.13 6.67
N GLY A 41 6.08 5.18 7.24
CA GLY A 41 7.03 6.26 7.04
C GLY A 41 7.51 6.39 5.59
N LEU A 42 7.66 5.27 4.87
CA LEU A 42 8.05 5.27 3.47
C LEU A 42 7.03 6.05 2.61
N HIS A 43 5.73 5.71 2.74
CA HIS A 43 4.67 6.37 1.98
C HIS A 43 4.45 7.82 2.42
N HIS A 44 4.76 8.13 3.68
CA HIS A 44 4.69 9.51 4.18
C HIS A 44 5.64 10.46 3.45
N LEU A 45 6.80 9.96 2.97
CA LEU A 45 7.69 10.75 2.11
C LEU A 45 6.97 11.26 0.85
N VAL A 46 6.18 10.39 0.22
CA VAL A 46 5.40 10.76 -0.97
C VAL A 46 4.32 11.78 -0.61
N PHE A 47 3.65 11.58 0.52
CA PHE A 47 2.58 12.48 0.96
C PHE A 47 3.10 13.89 1.26
N GLU A 48 4.29 14.03 1.83
CA GLU A 48 4.90 15.34 2.09
C GLU A 48 5.18 16.12 0.79
N VAL A 49 5.62 15.43 -0.27
CA VAL A 49 5.83 16.06 -1.59
C VAL A 49 4.49 16.39 -2.24
N LEU A 50 3.55 15.45 -2.22
CA LEU A 50 2.23 15.60 -2.82
C LEU A 50 1.42 16.73 -2.13
N ASP A 51 1.48 16.83 -0.81
CA ASP A 51 0.84 17.91 -0.05
C ASP A 51 1.40 19.30 -0.42
N ASN A 52 2.67 19.41 -0.81
CA ASN A 52 3.23 20.66 -1.34
C ASN A 52 2.61 21.07 -2.68
N SER A 53 2.41 20.10 -3.58
CA SER A 53 1.73 20.33 -4.86
C SER A 53 0.25 20.71 -4.65
N ILE A 54 -0.41 20.10 -3.68
CA ILE A 54 -1.79 20.42 -3.28
C ILE A 54 -1.87 21.82 -2.63
N ASP A 55 -0.89 22.23 -1.85
CA ASP A 55 -0.84 23.59 -1.31
C ASP A 55 -0.72 24.65 -2.42
N GLU A 56 0.03 24.36 -3.52
CA GLU A 56 0.03 25.20 -4.73
C GLU A 56 -1.36 25.21 -5.42
N ALA A 57 -2.06 24.06 -5.41
CA ALA A 57 -3.42 24.01 -5.95
C ALA A 57 -4.42 24.80 -5.11
N LEU A 58 -4.34 24.73 -3.79
CA LEU A 58 -5.16 25.55 -2.87
C LEU A 58 -4.89 27.05 -3.03
N ALA A 59 -3.66 27.42 -3.38
CA ALA A 59 -3.28 28.79 -3.70
C ALA A 59 -3.73 29.21 -5.13
N GLY A 60 -4.30 28.29 -5.92
CA GLY A 60 -4.84 28.57 -7.26
C GLY A 60 -3.82 28.49 -8.40
N TYR A 61 -2.63 27.94 -8.17
CA TYR A 61 -1.55 27.91 -9.14
C TYR A 61 -1.25 26.53 -9.75
N CYS A 62 -1.79 25.45 -9.19
CA CYS A 62 -1.58 24.10 -9.69
C CYS A 62 -2.93 23.45 -10.04
N SER A 63 -3.01 22.82 -11.20
CA SER A 63 -4.20 22.10 -11.68
C SER A 63 -3.91 20.65 -12.04
N GLU A 64 -2.63 20.28 -12.22
CA GLU A 64 -2.23 18.94 -12.65
C GLU A 64 -1.01 18.46 -11.86
N ILE A 65 -1.10 17.22 -11.38
CA ILE A 65 -0.04 16.53 -10.65
C ILE A 65 0.12 15.15 -11.26
N THR A 66 1.36 14.73 -11.51
CA THR A 66 1.66 13.37 -11.97
C THR A 66 2.57 12.69 -10.96
N VAL A 67 2.18 11.51 -10.51
CA VAL A 67 2.95 10.65 -9.59
C VAL A 67 3.34 9.39 -10.35
N VAL A 68 4.62 9.07 -10.42
CA VAL A 68 5.12 7.89 -11.13
C VAL A 68 6.00 7.06 -10.21
N ILE A 69 5.61 5.82 -9.97
CA ILE A 69 6.47 4.81 -9.36
C ILE A 69 7.30 4.20 -10.49
N GLN A 70 8.60 4.38 -10.42
CA GLN A 70 9.53 3.88 -11.43
C GLN A 70 9.82 2.39 -11.23
N THR A 71 10.44 1.76 -12.22
CA THR A 71 10.77 0.32 -12.21
C THR A 71 11.75 -0.07 -11.11
N ASP A 72 12.62 0.85 -10.71
CA ASP A 72 13.63 0.69 -9.65
C ASP A 72 13.13 1.05 -8.24
N ASN A 73 11.82 1.23 -8.07
CA ASN A 73 11.17 1.74 -6.86
C ASN A 73 11.56 3.19 -6.46
N SER A 74 12.16 3.96 -7.34
CA SER A 74 12.16 5.41 -7.17
C SER A 74 10.79 5.98 -7.51
N ILE A 75 10.48 7.18 -7.03
CA ILE A 75 9.21 7.83 -7.27
C ILE A 75 9.39 9.29 -7.65
N SER A 76 8.68 9.72 -8.68
CA SER A 76 8.66 11.11 -9.12
C SER A 76 7.27 11.72 -8.93
N ILE A 77 7.24 12.96 -8.45
CA ILE A 77 6.05 13.79 -8.33
C ILE A 77 6.30 15.07 -9.11
N VAL A 78 5.45 15.34 -10.09
CA VAL A 78 5.56 16.50 -11.00
C VAL A 78 4.27 17.32 -10.88
N ASP A 79 4.39 18.60 -10.60
CA ASP A 79 3.26 19.53 -10.60
C ASP A 79 3.43 20.64 -11.66
N ASN A 80 2.35 21.34 -11.97
CA ASN A 80 2.35 22.50 -12.84
C ASN A 80 2.18 23.82 -12.09
N GLY A 81 2.57 23.87 -10.81
CA GLY A 81 2.54 25.06 -9.96
C GLY A 81 3.52 26.15 -10.38
N ARG A 82 3.76 27.12 -9.51
CA ARG A 82 4.71 28.22 -9.77
C ARG A 82 6.17 27.81 -9.80
N GLY A 83 6.50 26.62 -9.33
CA GLY A 83 7.88 26.18 -9.05
C GLY A 83 8.44 26.81 -7.78
N VAL A 84 9.30 26.06 -7.07
CA VAL A 84 10.01 26.56 -5.90
C VAL A 84 10.86 27.77 -6.26
N PRO A 85 10.93 28.84 -5.42
CA PRO A 85 11.78 29.99 -5.68
C PRO A 85 13.26 29.60 -5.85
N THR A 86 13.90 30.13 -6.90
CA THR A 86 15.29 29.80 -7.28
C THR A 86 16.32 30.87 -6.97
N GLY A 87 15.86 32.07 -6.55
CA GLY A 87 16.72 33.21 -6.25
C GLY A 87 17.64 32.99 -5.04
N ILE A 88 18.77 33.71 -5.03
CA ILE A 88 19.72 33.70 -3.91
C ILE A 88 19.12 34.41 -2.69
N LYS A 89 19.27 33.78 -1.52
CA LYS A 89 18.87 34.40 -0.24
C LYS A 89 20.10 35.07 0.40
N TYR A 90 20.26 36.36 0.14
CA TYR A 90 21.43 37.13 0.58
C TYR A 90 21.54 37.30 2.10
N ASP A 91 20.44 37.17 2.84
CA ASP A 91 20.39 37.15 4.30
C ASP A 91 20.60 35.76 4.92
N ASP A 92 20.94 34.73 4.10
CA ASP A 92 21.34 33.40 4.59
C ASP A 92 22.56 33.51 5.52
N LYS A 93 22.56 32.70 6.57
CA LYS A 93 23.68 32.65 7.57
C LYS A 93 24.94 31.98 7.03
N HIS A 94 24.79 31.17 5.96
CA HIS A 94 25.87 30.39 5.37
C HIS A 94 26.68 31.19 4.34
N ASP A 95 27.86 30.72 4.11
CA ASP A 95 28.74 31.19 3.05
C ASP A 95 29.27 29.96 2.29
N PRO A 96 29.02 29.82 0.98
CA PRO A 96 28.33 30.75 0.08
C PRO A 96 26.84 30.92 0.42
N LYS A 97 26.26 32.07 0.03
CA LYS A 97 24.83 32.35 0.12
C LYS A 97 24.05 31.40 -0.79
N ARG A 98 23.08 30.69 -0.23
CA ARG A 98 22.36 29.62 -0.91
C ARG A 98 21.13 30.14 -1.68
N SER A 99 20.72 29.39 -2.69
CA SER A 99 19.40 29.60 -3.31
C SER A 99 18.28 29.24 -2.35
N ALA A 100 17.12 29.87 -2.52
CA ALA A 100 15.92 29.54 -1.74
C ALA A 100 15.54 28.05 -1.88
N ALA A 101 15.71 27.47 -3.07
CA ALA A 101 15.48 26.05 -3.33
C ALA A 101 16.41 25.16 -2.50
N GLU A 102 17.73 25.47 -2.45
CA GLU A 102 18.67 24.72 -1.62
C GLU A 102 18.29 24.79 -0.12
N ILE A 103 17.90 25.98 0.37
CA ILE A 103 17.50 26.17 1.78
C ILE A 103 16.27 25.33 2.12
N VAL A 104 15.22 25.35 1.28
CA VAL A 104 14.02 24.55 1.49
C VAL A 104 14.32 23.05 1.54
N MET A 105 15.29 22.60 0.75
CA MET A 105 15.67 21.17 0.71
C MET A 105 16.59 20.72 1.84
N THR A 106 17.35 21.65 2.44
CA THR A 106 18.42 21.30 3.40
C THR A 106 18.24 21.82 4.81
N GLU A 107 17.33 22.78 5.01
CA GLU A 107 17.06 23.34 6.36
C GLU A 107 15.71 22.90 6.88
N LEU A 108 15.67 22.59 8.19
CA LEU A 108 14.42 22.36 8.90
C LEU A 108 13.78 23.72 9.24
N HIS A 109 12.46 23.76 9.24
CA HIS A 109 11.69 24.98 9.53
C HIS A 109 11.96 26.13 8.53
N ALA A 110 12.25 25.78 7.27
CA ALA A 110 12.39 26.73 6.17
C ALA A 110 11.24 26.57 5.17
N GLY A 111 10.65 27.64 4.68
CA GLY A 111 9.61 27.59 3.66
C GLY A 111 8.75 28.86 3.60
N GLY A 112 8.09 29.07 2.47
CA GLY A 112 7.18 30.21 2.23
C GLY A 112 5.84 30.12 2.98
N LYS A 113 5.54 28.98 3.60
CA LYS A 113 4.26 28.73 4.33
C LYS A 113 4.17 29.44 5.68
N PHE A 114 5.28 30.00 6.17
CA PHE A 114 5.29 30.88 7.33
C PHE A 114 4.78 32.29 7.01
N ASP A 115 4.65 32.66 5.75
CA ASP A 115 4.04 33.92 5.31
C ASP A 115 2.56 33.71 4.98
N GLN A 116 1.69 34.23 5.84
CA GLN A 116 0.22 34.17 5.68
C GLN A 116 -0.29 34.87 4.42
N ASN A 117 0.51 35.73 3.79
CA ASN A 117 0.14 36.37 2.53
C ASN A 117 0.31 35.41 1.34
N SER A 118 1.22 34.46 1.43
CA SER A 118 1.52 33.49 0.37
C SER A 118 0.60 32.27 0.42
N TYR A 119 0.21 31.82 1.63
CA TYR A 119 -0.68 30.66 1.83
C TYR A 119 -1.62 30.91 3.02
N LYS A 120 -2.92 31.13 2.72
CA LYS A 120 -3.95 31.37 3.76
C LYS A 120 -4.33 30.11 4.53
N VAL A 121 -4.26 28.96 3.88
CA VAL A 121 -4.49 27.62 4.45
C VAL A 121 -3.49 26.68 3.80
N SER A 122 -2.78 25.91 4.59
CA SER A 122 -1.87 24.87 4.08
C SER A 122 -1.93 23.62 4.94
N GLY A 123 -1.63 22.46 4.35
CA GLY A 123 -1.43 21.22 5.07
C GLY A 123 -0.06 21.14 5.74
N GLY A 124 0.96 21.75 5.13
CA GLY A 124 2.33 21.78 5.61
C GLY A 124 2.59 22.92 6.58
N LEU A 125 2.45 22.68 7.89
CA LEU A 125 2.53 23.71 8.95
C LEU A 125 3.93 23.95 9.49
N HIS A 126 4.84 23.00 9.37
CA HIS A 126 6.12 22.99 10.10
C HIS A 126 7.35 23.33 9.25
N GLY A 127 7.23 23.38 7.92
CA GLY A 127 8.36 23.66 7.00
C GLY A 127 9.48 22.61 7.09
N VAL A 128 9.12 21.34 7.32
CA VAL A 128 10.09 20.24 7.47
C VAL A 128 9.88 19.10 6.46
N GLY A 129 8.75 19.05 5.77
CA GLY A 129 8.35 17.90 4.96
C GLY A 129 9.36 17.51 3.89
N VAL A 130 9.61 18.40 2.93
CA VAL A 130 10.50 18.07 1.80
C VAL A 130 11.97 17.94 2.21
N SER A 131 12.41 18.65 3.24
CA SER A 131 13.77 18.47 3.79
C SER A 131 13.93 17.11 4.48
N CYS A 132 12.86 16.58 5.12
CA CYS A 132 12.84 15.21 5.61
C CYS A 132 12.89 14.19 4.47
N VAL A 133 12.16 14.39 3.37
CA VAL A 133 12.24 13.52 2.19
C VAL A 133 13.67 13.48 1.66
N ASN A 134 14.32 14.64 1.52
CA ASN A 134 15.72 14.72 1.10
C ASN A 134 16.66 13.98 2.03
N ALA A 135 16.53 14.21 3.35
CA ALA A 135 17.37 13.56 4.36
C ALA A 135 17.26 12.03 4.33
N LEU A 136 16.09 11.48 4.06
CA LEU A 136 15.77 10.06 4.14
C LEU A 136 15.83 9.34 2.78
N SER A 137 16.24 10.06 1.73
CA SER A 137 16.48 9.51 0.40
C SER A 137 17.93 9.13 0.20
N LYS A 138 18.18 8.02 -0.51
CA LYS A 138 19.50 7.63 -1.01
C LYS A 138 20.02 8.68 -1.98
N TRP A 139 19.14 9.10 -2.88
CA TRP A 139 19.34 10.25 -3.75
C TRP A 139 18.01 10.97 -4.01
N LEU A 140 18.10 12.27 -4.27
CA LEU A 140 16.96 13.09 -4.67
C LEU A 140 17.38 14.03 -5.77
N LYS A 141 16.56 14.13 -6.82
CA LYS A 141 16.71 15.04 -7.95
C LYS A 141 15.56 16.04 -7.91
N LEU A 142 15.89 17.32 -7.91
CA LEU A 142 14.94 18.43 -7.92
C LEU A 142 15.04 19.15 -9.26
N THR A 143 13.94 19.19 -10.00
CA THR A 143 13.82 19.99 -11.23
C THR A 143 12.76 21.07 -11.02
N ILE A 144 13.11 22.32 -11.27
CA ILE A 144 12.21 23.47 -11.13
C ILE A 144 12.10 24.17 -12.47
N ARG A 145 10.88 24.31 -12.95
CA ARG A 145 10.55 25.04 -14.17
C ARG A 145 9.91 26.37 -13.75
N ARG A 146 10.70 27.45 -13.84
CA ARG A 146 10.31 28.77 -13.38
C ARG A 146 11.01 29.88 -14.16
N ASP A 147 10.31 30.96 -14.40
CA ASP A 147 10.82 32.19 -15.05
C ASP A 147 11.47 31.89 -16.43
N GLY A 148 10.88 30.95 -17.19
CA GLY A 148 11.33 30.57 -18.54
C GLY A 148 12.56 29.65 -18.55
N LYS A 149 13.00 29.17 -17.39
CA LYS A 149 14.21 28.33 -17.24
C LYS A 149 13.88 27.03 -16.53
N THR A 150 14.62 25.98 -16.92
CA THR A 150 14.68 24.71 -16.18
C THR A 150 15.91 24.72 -15.28
N HIS A 151 15.66 24.56 -13.98
CA HIS A 151 16.69 24.52 -12.96
C HIS A 151 16.81 23.10 -12.40
N TYR A 152 18.02 22.66 -12.09
CA TYR A 152 18.29 21.31 -11.62
C TYR A 152 19.24 21.30 -10.42
N MET A 153 18.96 20.41 -9.48
CA MET A 153 19.78 20.17 -8.29
C MET A 153 19.67 18.71 -7.86
N GLU A 154 20.78 18.11 -7.45
CA GLU A 154 20.84 16.72 -7.00
C GLU A 154 21.41 16.62 -5.59
N PHE A 155 20.81 15.70 -4.80
CA PHE A 155 21.22 15.46 -3.43
C PHE A 155 21.50 13.96 -3.21
N GLU A 156 22.40 13.67 -2.31
CA GLU A 156 22.67 12.33 -1.79
C GLU A 156 22.56 12.35 -0.27
N ARG A 157 21.60 11.60 0.28
CA ARG A 157 21.32 11.53 1.72
C ARG A 157 21.22 12.91 2.40
N GLY A 158 20.52 13.81 1.75
CA GLY A 158 20.29 15.17 2.25
C GLY A 158 21.38 16.18 1.92
N VAL A 159 22.51 15.75 1.35
CA VAL A 159 23.64 16.61 1.01
C VAL A 159 23.64 16.91 -0.50
N ILE A 160 23.82 18.18 -0.84
CA ILE A 160 23.92 18.58 -2.26
C ILE A 160 25.17 17.95 -2.91
N LYS A 161 24.97 17.29 -4.05
CA LYS A 161 26.04 16.54 -4.71
C LYS A 161 27.02 17.42 -5.48
N ASN A 162 26.51 18.39 -6.24
CA ASN A 162 27.31 19.30 -7.06
C ASN A 162 26.88 20.74 -6.80
N ARG A 163 27.59 21.42 -5.90
CA ARG A 163 27.32 22.82 -5.58
C ARG A 163 27.98 23.72 -6.64
N ASN A 164 27.19 24.59 -7.25
CA ASN A 164 27.66 25.59 -8.17
C ASN A 164 28.01 26.87 -7.39
N ILE A 165 29.29 27.17 -7.21
CA ILE A 165 29.73 28.35 -6.44
C ILE A 165 30.17 29.41 -7.43
N GLN A 166 29.59 30.60 -7.29
CA GLN A 166 29.88 31.78 -8.10
C GLN A 166 30.12 32.98 -7.19
N GLU A 167 30.72 34.05 -7.74
CA GLU A 167 30.88 35.30 -7.03
C GLU A 167 29.99 36.38 -7.68
N GLU A 168 29.08 36.94 -6.90
CA GLU A 168 28.20 38.02 -7.28
C GLU A 168 28.39 39.22 -6.38
N ASN A 169 28.79 40.37 -6.96
CA ASN A 169 29.03 41.63 -6.21
C ASN A 169 29.97 41.47 -5.01
N GLY A 170 31.00 40.61 -5.11
CA GLY A 170 31.93 40.34 -4.01
C GLY A 170 31.43 39.41 -2.91
N VAL A 171 30.31 38.73 -3.14
CA VAL A 171 29.70 37.73 -2.25
C VAL A 171 29.72 36.37 -2.92
N ALA A 172 30.20 35.35 -2.23
CA ALA A 172 30.11 33.98 -2.72
C ALA A 172 28.64 33.49 -2.64
N VAL A 173 28.13 33.01 -3.75
CA VAL A 173 26.74 32.52 -3.89
C VAL A 173 26.72 31.10 -4.45
N SER A 174 25.65 30.37 -4.16
CA SER A 174 25.39 29.01 -4.66
C SER A 174 24.05 29.00 -5.42
N PRO A 175 24.03 29.47 -6.68
CA PRO A 175 22.82 29.43 -7.48
C PRO A 175 22.51 28.00 -7.92
N ILE A 176 21.22 27.71 -8.12
CA ILE A 176 20.78 26.46 -8.73
C ILE A 176 21.23 26.41 -10.21
N THR A 177 21.62 25.23 -10.67
CA THR A 177 22.10 25.04 -12.04
C THR A 177 20.96 25.18 -13.05
N VAL A 178 21.10 26.02 -14.05
CA VAL A 178 20.19 26.14 -15.19
C VAL A 178 20.59 25.10 -16.25
N THR A 179 19.64 24.25 -16.64
CA THR A 179 19.86 23.18 -17.63
C THR A 179 19.26 23.46 -18.99
N GLY A 180 18.33 24.39 -19.10
CA GLY A 180 17.68 24.74 -20.35
C GLY A 180 16.62 25.83 -20.21
N ASP A 181 16.01 26.16 -21.35
CA ASP A 181 14.83 27.03 -21.44
C ASP A 181 13.57 26.19 -21.49
N THR A 182 12.47 26.69 -20.94
CA THR A 182 11.17 26.00 -20.93
C THR A 182 10.02 27.00 -20.94
N GLU A 183 8.89 26.60 -21.56
CA GLU A 183 7.61 27.34 -21.45
C GLU A 183 6.74 26.81 -20.30
N LEU A 184 7.13 25.69 -19.67
CA LEU A 184 6.43 25.07 -18.57
C LEU A 184 6.75 25.74 -17.24
N SER A 185 5.85 25.57 -16.29
CA SER A 185 6.07 25.91 -14.88
C SER A 185 5.82 24.71 -14.00
N GLY A 186 6.43 24.68 -12.81
CA GLY A 186 6.19 23.63 -11.81
C GLY A 186 7.44 23.09 -11.15
N THR A 187 7.22 22.13 -10.26
CA THR A 187 8.28 21.44 -9.53
C THR A 187 8.20 19.94 -9.82
N GLU A 188 9.35 19.31 -9.97
CA GLU A 188 9.51 17.87 -10.03
C GLU A 188 10.46 17.43 -8.92
N VAL A 189 9.99 16.54 -8.07
CA VAL A 189 10.80 15.88 -7.03
C VAL A 189 10.85 14.40 -7.37
N HIS A 190 12.03 13.88 -7.68
CA HIS A 190 12.27 12.48 -7.99
C HIS A 190 13.28 11.93 -6.98
N PHE A 191 12.90 10.89 -6.23
CA PHE A 191 13.74 10.36 -5.16
C PHE A 191 13.66 8.84 -5.04
N LEU A 192 14.74 8.26 -4.49
CA LEU A 192 14.82 6.87 -4.07
C LEU A 192 15.04 6.84 -2.56
N ALA A 193 14.16 6.19 -1.82
CA ALA A 193 14.29 6.04 -0.37
C ALA A 193 15.57 5.29 0.03
N ASP A 194 16.16 5.67 1.18
CA ASP A 194 17.41 5.06 1.66
C ASP A 194 17.13 3.72 2.36
N GLU A 195 17.56 2.61 1.74
CA GLU A 195 17.43 1.25 2.26
C GLU A 195 18.12 1.03 3.62
N THR A 196 19.05 1.89 4.01
CA THR A 196 19.70 1.82 5.33
C THR A 196 18.82 2.34 6.46
N ILE A 197 17.72 3.04 6.13
CA ILE A 197 16.75 3.58 7.08
C ILE A 197 15.46 2.79 7.07
N PHE A 198 14.98 2.43 5.86
CA PHE A 198 13.74 1.69 5.67
C PHE A 198 14.05 0.21 5.49
N GLY A 199 13.36 -0.65 6.26
CA GLY A 199 13.51 -2.10 6.14
C GLY A 199 12.99 -2.65 4.80
N ASN A 200 12.02 -1.97 4.20
CA ASN A 200 11.50 -2.19 2.86
C ASN A 200 11.29 -0.84 2.17
N VAL A 201 11.80 -0.71 0.96
CA VAL A 201 11.68 0.53 0.14
C VAL A 201 10.66 0.38 -0.99
N GLU A 202 9.85 -0.67 -0.98
CA GLU A 202 8.82 -0.91 -1.99
C GLU A 202 7.57 -0.07 -1.71
N PHE A 203 7.20 0.80 -2.67
CA PHE A 203 5.96 1.56 -2.60
C PHE A 203 4.75 0.68 -2.94
N HIS A 204 3.70 0.77 -2.12
CA HIS A 204 2.43 0.10 -2.34
C HIS A 204 1.47 1.02 -3.12
N TYR A 205 1.11 0.59 -4.33
CA TYR A 205 0.23 1.35 -5.23
C TYR A 205 -1.09 1.75 -4.55
N GLU A 206 -1.74 0.82 -3.85
CA GLU A 206 -3.04 1.04 -3.22
C GLU A 206 -3.02 2.10 -2.10
N ILE A 207 -1.91 2.22 -1.38
CA ILE A 207 -1.73 3.26 -0.35
C ILE A 207 -1.70 4.65 -1.01
N LEU A 208 -1.04 4.77 -2.16
CA LEU A 208 -1.00 6.02 -2.92
C LEU A 208 -2.35 6.32 -3.55
N VAL A 209 -3.02 5.33 -4.15
CA VAL A 209 -4.39 5.44 -4.69
C VAL A 209 -5.34 6.03 -3.66
N LYS A 210 -5.32 5.50 -2.43
CA LYS A 210 -6.15 6.01 -1.34
C LYS A 210 -5.93 7.49 -1.11
N ARG A 211 -4.69 7.90 -0.90
CA ARG A 211 -4.36 9.30 -0.59
C ARG A 211 -4.67 10.23 -1.73
N ILE A 212 -4.33 9.85 -2.94
CA ILE A 212 -4.59 10.64 -4.17
C ILE A 212 -6.08 10.81 -4.40
N ARG A 213 -6.88 9.76 -4.19
CA ARG A 213 -8.34 9.82 -4.26
C ARG A 213 -8.93 10.82 -3.27
N GLU A 214 -8.52 10.75 -2.00
CA GLU A 214 -8.93 11.69 -0.95
C GLU A 214 -8.60 13.13 -1.37
N LEU A 215 -7.38 13.39 -1.83
CA LEU A 215 -6.95 14.72 -2.24
C LEU A 215 -7.70 15.24 -3.45
N SER A 216 -7.99 14.39 -4.44
CA SER A 216 -8.74 14.77 -5.63
C SER A 216 -10.19 15.17 -5.32
N PHE A 217 -10.86 14.47 -4.39
CA PHE A 217 -12.20 14.87 -3.94
C PHE A 217 -12.20 16.15 -3.10
N LEU A 218 -11.19 16.31 -2.23
CA LEU A 218 -11.11 17.47 -1.34
C LEU A 218 -10.67 18.76 -2.07
N ASN A 219 -10.06 18.63 -3.26
CA ASN A 219 -9.54 19.74 -4.05
C ASN A 219 -10.15 19.70 -5.46
N ASN A 220 -11.40 20.13 -5.55
CA ASN A 220 -12.15 20.13 -6.80
C ASN A 220 -11.42 20.92 -7.89
N GLY A 221 -11.24 20.31 -9.06
CA GLY A 221 -10.56 20.90 -10.21
C GLY A 221 -9.06 20.54 -10.33
N VAL A 222 -8.50 19.79 -9.38
CA VAL A 222 -7.13 19.26 -9.50
C VAL A 222 -7.19 17.88 -10.16
N HIS A 223 -6.41 17.71 -11.22
CA HIS A 223 -6.22 16.43 -11.90
C HIS A 223 -4.93 15.78 -11.40
N ILE A 224 -5.04 14.59 -10.82
CA ILE A 224 -3.90 13.82 -10.33
C ILE A 224 -3.81 12.50 -11.10
N LYS A 225 -2.66 12.24 -11.71
CA LYS A 225 -2.39 10.99 -12.43
C LYS A 225 -1.41 10.14 -11.63
N LEU A 226 -1.72 8.87 -11.41
CA LEU A 226 -0.83 7.89 -10.78
C LEU A 226 -0.45 6.81 -11.80
N ILE A 227 0.84 6.56 -11.93
CA ILE A 227 1.39 5.56 -12.85
C ILE A 227 2.33 4.65 -12.07
N ASP A 228 2.13 3.34 -12.15
CA ASP A 228 3.08 2.33 -11.66
C ASP A 228 3.74 1.62 -12.84
N GLN A 229 4.97 1.99 -13.14
CA GLN A 229 5.74 1.40 -14.25
C GLN A 229 6.20 -0.03 -13.98
N ARG A 230 6.15 -0.49 -12.73
CA ARG A 230 6.49 -1.87 -12.37
C ARG A 230 5.42 -2.85 -12.83
N THR A 231 4.15 -2.41 -12.79
CA THR A 231 2.97 -3.24 -13.08
C THR A 231 2.19 -2.80 -14.32
N GLY A 232 2.42 -1.57 -14.80
CA GLY A 232 1.66 -0.94 -15.87
C GLY A 232 0.29 -0.44 -15.45
N GLN A 233 0.03 -0.33 -14.14
CA GLN A 233 -1.20 0.26 -13.63
C GLN A 233 -1.14 1.78 -13.78
N GLU A 234 -2.25 2.36 -14.24
CA GLU A 234 -2.40 3.79 -14.42
C GLU A 234 -3.83 4.18 -14.06
N GLU A 235 -3.97 5.20 -13.24
CA GLU A 235 -5.25 5.78 -12.86
C GLU A 235 -5.23 7.30 -12.92
N ASP A 236 -6.33 7.87 -13.41
CA ASP A 236 -6.58 9.30 -13.46
C ASP A 236 -7.63 9.67 -12.39
N PHE A 237 -7.25 10.62 -11.54
CA PHE A 237 -8.09 11.12 -10.45
C PHE A 237 -8.47 12.59 -10.74
N ALA A 238 -9.60 12.76 -11.37
CA ALA A 238 -10.21 14.05 -11.69
C ALA A 238 -11.66 14.07 -11.22
N PHE A 239 -11.85 13.88 -9.91
CA PHE A 239 -13.19 13.81 -9.35
C PHE A 239 -13.82 15.20 -9.21
N SER A 240 -15.11 15.26 -9.51
CA SER A 240 -15.92 16.45 -9.37
C SER A 240 -16.91 16.31 -8.20
N GLY A 241 -17.45 17.44 -7.72
CA GLY A 241 -18.49 17.45 -6.69
C GLY A 241 -17.99 17.50 -5.26
N GLY A 242 -16.67 17.62 -5.03
CA GLY A 242 -16.11 17.83 -3.70
C GLY A 242 -16.48 16.72 -2.70
N VAL A 243 -16.75 17.11 -1.44
CA VAL A 243 -17.13 16.15 -0.39
C VAL A 243 -18.45 15.43 -0.67
N LYS A 244 -19.36 16.05 -1.47
CA LYS A 244 -20.59 15.40 -1.91
C LYS A 244 -20.31 14.27 -2.90
N GLY A 245 -19.47 14.52 -3.92
CA GLY A 245 -19.01 13.49 -4.85
C GLY A 245 -18.25 12.36 -4.16
N PHE A 246 -17.55 12.68 -3.07
CA PHE A 246 -16.85 11.67 -2.27
C PHE A 246 -17.83 10.73 -1.54
N VAL A 247 -18.90 11.26 -0.93
CA VAL A 247 -19.96 10.42 -0.33
C VAL A 247 -20.65 9.56 -1.39
N GLU A 248 -20.92 10.12 -2.57
CA GLU A 248 -21.48 9.37 -3.70
C GLU A 248 -20.58 8.23 -4.13
N TYR A 249 -19.29 8.49 -4.28
CA TYR A 249 -18.28 7.47 -4.59
C TYR A 249 -18.23 6.32 -3.56
N ILE A 250 -18.22 6.66 -2.26
CA ILE A 250 -18.20 5.64 -1.19
C ILE A 250 -19.46 4.78 -1.22
N ASN A 251 -20.59 5.36 -1.60
CA ASN A 251 -21.87 4.67 -1.65
C ASN A 251 -22.18 3.95 -2.97
N GLN A 252 -21.29 4.00 -3.99
CA GLN A 252 -21.53 3.36 -5.28
C GLN A 252 -21.83 1.87 -5.20
N THR A 253 -21.26 1.17 -4.22
CA THR A 253 -21.47 -0.26 -4.00
C THR A 253 -22.53 -0.57 -2.95
N LYS A 254 -23.24 0.44 -2.43
CA LYS A 254 -24.22 0.32 -1.34
C LYS A 254 -25.61 0.72 -1.81
N ASN A 255 -26.64 0.14 -1.18
CA ASN A 255 -28.01 0.56 -1.43
C ASN A 255 -28.32 1.78 -0.57
N VAL A 256 -28.35 2.96 -1.19
CA VAL A 256 -28.70 4.21 -0.50
C VAL A 256 -30.19 4.23 -0.18
N LEU A 257 -30.55 4.70 1.03
CA LEU A 257 -31.94 4.70 1.49
C LEU A 257 -32.74 5.88 0.92
N HIS A 258 -32.06 6.98 0.60
CA HIS A 258 -32.67 8.18 0.04
C HIS A 258 -31.78 8.79 -1.06
N PRO A 259 -32.37 9.38 -2.12
CA PRO A 259 -31.62 9.84 -3.28
C PRO A 259 -30.81 11.13 -3.02
N ASN A 260 -31.25 11.95 -2.07
CA ASN A 260 -30.65 13.26 -1.82
C ASN A 260 -29.51 13.14 -0.81
N ILE A 261 -28.31 13.53 -1.22
CA ILE A 261 -27.15 13.63 -0.34
C ILE A 261 -27.28 14.94 0.46
N PHE A 262 -27.20 14.86 1.79
CA PHE A 262 -27.09 16.04 2.62
C PHE A 262 -25.74 16.72 2.37
N TYR A 263 -25.77 18.04 2.23
CA TYR A 263 -24.58 18.86 2.09
C TYR A 263 -24.73 20.15 2.91
N ALA A 264 -23.70 20.52 3.63
CA ALA A 264 -23.60 21.79 4.31
C ALA A 264 -22.19 22.37 4.15
N GLU A 265 -22.16 23.66 3.93
CA GLU A 265 -20.94 24.46 3.90
C GLU A 265 -21.17 25.72 4.75
N GLY A 266 -20.15 26.13 5.48
CA GLY A 266 -20.24 27.32 6.28
C GLY A 266 -18.89 27.86 6.71
N VAL A 267 -18.89 29.15 7.03
CA VAL A 267 -17.71 29.86 7.55
C VAL A 267 -18.08 30.49 8.87
N ARG A 268 -17.26 30.32 9.88
CA ARG A 268 -17.42 30.96 11.20
C ARG A 268 -16.09 31.56 11.65
N PRO A 269 -16.15 32.69 12.39
CA PRO A 269 -14.93 33.24 12.98
C PRO A 269 -14.33 32.27 14.03
N SER A 270 -13.01 32.23 14.11
CA SER A 270 -12.29 31.53 15.16
C SER A 270 -12.02 32.44 16.34
N ASP A 271 -12.16 31.95 17.56
CA ASP A 271 -11.81 32.70 18.79
C ASP A 271 -10.31 33.05 18.86
N LEU A 272 -9.46 32.33 18.11
CA LEU A 272 -8.02 32.56 18.02
C LEU A 272 -7.61 33.45 16.84
N GLY A 273 -8.59 34.01 16.10
CA GLY A 273 -8.38 34.79 14.89
C GLY A 273 -8.50 33.94 13.62
N GLY A 274 -8.84 34.62 12.50
CA GLY A 274 -9.11 33.98 11.23
C GLY A 274 -10.51 33.34 11.12
N GLN A 275 -10.70 32.50 10.13
CA GLN A 275 -11.98 31.85 9.82
C GLN A 275 -11.83 30.35 9.78
N ILE A 276 -12.80 29.64 10.33
CA ILE A 276 -12.96 28.21 10.21
C ILE A 276 -14.00 27.96 9.12
N THR A 277 -13.60 27.24 8.06
CA THR A 277 -14.50 26.79 7.01
C THR A 277 -14.78 25.32 7.21
N ALA A 278 -16.03 24.91 7.08
CA ALA A 278 -16.41 23.51 7.14
C ALA A 278 -17.29 23.14 5.95
N GLU A 279 -17.00 21.98 5.39
CA GLU A 279 -17.84 21.28 4.42
C GLU A 279 -18.18 19.91 4.99
N VAL A 280 -19.45 19.53 4.97
CA VAL A 280 -19.89 18.21 5.42
C VAL A 280 -20.91 17.66 4.44
N SER A 281 -20.76 16.37 4.14
CA SER A 281 -21.74 15.64 3.33
C SER A 281 -22.08 14.33 4.00
N MET A 282 -23.36 13.94 3.96
CA MET A 282 -23.87 12.74 4.62
C MET A 282 -24.95 12.07 3.79
N GLN A 283 -24.96 10.74 3.82
CA GLN A 283 -26.04 9.93 3.26
C GLN A 283 -26.15 8.61 4.00
N TRP A 284 -27.38 8.09 4.18
CA TRP A 284 -27.62 6.80 4.83
C TRP A 284 -27.87 5.71 3.80
N ASN A 285 -27.34 4.54 4.07
CA ASN A 285 -27.49 3.34 3.28
C ASN A 285 -27.99 2.15 4.14
N ASP A 286 -28.16 0.99 3.53
CA ASP A 286 -28.70 -0.19 4.19
C ASP A 286 -27.71 -0.96 5.07
N SER A 287 -26.45 -0.52 5.15
CA SER A 287 -25.42 -1.15 5.99
C SER A 287 -25.68 -0.94 7.49
N PHE A 288 -24.97 -1.69 8.32
CA PHE A 288 -25.08 -1.61 9.79
C PHE A 288 -23.90 -0.87 10.45
N SER A 289 -22.93 -0.41 9.67
CA SER A 289 -21.74 0.30 10.14
C SER A 289 -21.79 1.78 9.84
N GLU A 290 -21.19 2.60 10.72
CA GLU A 290 -20.89 4.01 10.50
C GLU A 290 -19.56 4.13 9.72
N GLN A 291 -19.52 4.96 8.69
CA GLN A 291 -18.30 5.31 7.98
C GLN A 291 -18.17 6.83 7.92
N VAL A 292 -17.28 7.39 8.72
CA VAL A 292 -17.03 8.84 8.79
C VAL A 292 -15.57 9.12 8.49
N LEU A 293 -15.34 9.91 7.46
CA LEU A 293 -14.01 10.41 7.08
C LEU A 293 -13.89 11.86 7.51
N CYS A 294 -12.87 12.15 8.30
CA CYS A 294 -12.60 13.47 8.84
C CYS A 294 -11.28 14.01 8.29
N PHE A 295 -11.30 15.26 7.84
CA PHE A 295 -10.14 15.95 7.29
C PHE A 295 -9.98 17.35 7.88
N THR A 296 -8.75 17.73 8.17
CA THR A 296 -8.39 19.11 8.55
C THR A 296 -7.28 19.60 7.62
N ASN A 297 -7.51 20.66 6.86
CA ASN A 297 -6.58 21.17 5.84
C ASN A 297 -6.11 20.04 4.90
N ASN A 298 -7.04 19.23 4.42
CA ASN A 298 -6.84 18.04 3.58
C ASN A 298 -6.14 16.84 4.26
N ILE A 299 -5.72 16.96 5.52
CA ILE A 299 -5.06 15.87 6.25
C ILE A 299 -6.11 14.98 6.90
N PRO A 300 -6.07 13.65 6.73
CA PRO A 300 -7.02 12.74 7.35
C PRO A 300 -6.76 12.58 8.85
N GLN A 301 -7.83 12.58 9.66
CA GLN A 301 -7.78 12.26 11.08
C GLN A 301 -8.44 10.91 11.33
N ARG A 302 -7.64 9.86 11.49
CA ARG A 302 -8.12 8.50 11.78
C ARG A 302 -8.87 8.42 13.11
N ASP A 303 -8.37 9.12 14.11
CA ASP A 303 -8.96 9.16 15.46
C ASP A 303 -10.00 10.28 15.63
N GLY A 304 -10.38 10.93 14.53
CA GLY A 304 -11.32 12.05 14.53
C GLY A 304 -10.80 13.26 15.29
N GLY A 305 -11.59 13.78 16.21
CA GLY A 305 -11.20 14.93 17.03
C GLY A 305 -12.37 15.85 17.37
N THR A 306 -12.07 17.12 17.67
CA THR A 306 -13.04 18.13 18.08
C THR A 306 -14.11 18.41 17.01
N HIS A 307 -13.74 18.37 15.74
CA HIS A 307 -14.67 18.52 14.61
C HIS A 307 -15.69 17.37 14.54
N LEU A 308 -15.24 16.11 14.71
CA LEU A 308 -16.14 14.95 14.77
C LEU A 308 -17.06 15.01 15.98
N THR A 309 -16.54 15.48 17.12
CA THR A 309 -17.35 15.69 18.33
C THR A 309 -18.44 16.73 18.09
N GLY A 310 -18.14 17.83 17.41
CA GLY A 310 -19.12 18.86 17.03
C GLY A 310 -20.19 18.31 16.08
N LEU A 311 -19.80 17.57 15.05
CA LEU A 311 -20.69 16.89 14.11
C LEU A 311 -21.67 15.96 14.85
N ARG A 312 -21.17 15.05 15.69
CA ARG A 312 -22.01 14.08 16.42
C ARG A 312 -22.95 14.76 17.41
N ALA A 313 -22.52 15.84 18.05
CA ALA A 313 -23.38 16.62 18.96
C ALA A 313 -24.53 17.28 18.20
N ALA A 314 -24.23 17.92 17.05
CA ALA A 314 -25.23 18.54 16.19
C ALA A 314 -26.27 17.53 15.69
N MET A 315 -25.79 16.39 15.14
CA MET A 315 -26.65 15.32 14.64
C MET A 315 -27.60 14.81 15.75
N THR A 316 -27.05 14.47 16.91
CA THR A 316 -27.85 13.92 18.02
C THR A 316 -28.90 14.93 18.47
N ARG A 317 -28.55 16.20 18.63
CA ARG A 317 -29.47 17.25 19.07
C ARG A 317 -30.60 17.48 18.05
N VAL A 318 -30.25 17.64 16.78
CA VAL A 318 -31.22 18.00 15.72
C VAL A 318 -32.15 16.82 15.41
N ILE A 319 -31.61 15.62 15.30
CA ILE A 319 -32.42 14.42 15.00
C ILE A 319 -33.34 14.07 16.17
N ASN A 320 -32.88 14.15 17.43
CA ASN A 320 -33.75 13.96 18.60
C ASN A 320 -34.90 14.98 18.61
N LYS A 321 -34.61 16.27 18.37
CA LYS A 321 -35.65 17.30 18.31
C LYS A 321 -36.70 16.97 17.25
N TYR A 322 -36.28 16.58 16.05
CA TYR A 322 -37.16 16.18 14.95
C TYR A 322 -38.03 14.95 15.31
N ILE A 323 -37.39 13.93 15.92
CA ILE A 323 -38.06 12.69 16.37
C ILE A 323 -39.13 12.99 17.44
N ASP A 324 -38.84 13.89 18.39
CA ASP A 324 -39.74 14.28 19.47
C ASP A 324 -40.93 15.10 18.93
N GLU A 325 -40.68 16.08 18.09
CA GLU A 325 -41.69 16.93 17.46
C GLU A 325 -42.68 16.10 16.59
N ASN A 326 -42.21 15.05 15.95
CA ASN A 326 -43.03 14.15 15.12
C ASN A 326 -43.54 12.90 15.85
N GLU A 327 -43.25 12.76 17.15
CA GLU A 327 -43.63 11.64 18.01
C GLU A 327 -43.18 10.25 17.49
N VAL A 328 -42.11 10.19 16.76
CA VAL A 328 -41.62 8.96 16.09
C VAL A 328 -41.27 7.87 17.10
N ALA A 329 -40.49 8.20 18.12
CA ALA A 329 -40.05 7.24 19.15
C ALA A 329 -41.23 6.73 19.99
N LYS A 330 -42.19 7.62 20.34
CA LYS A 330 -43.40 7.25 21.07
C LYS A 330 -44.29 6.28 20.30
N LYS A 331 -44.50 6.55 19.01
CA LYS A 331 -45.26 5.68 18.09
C LYS A 331 -44.59 4.32 17.92
N ALA A 332 -43.28 4.29 17.84
CA ALA A 332 -42.47 3.09 17.65
C ALA A 332 -42.24 2.29 18.97
N LYS A 333 -42.45 2.91 20.14
CA LYS A 333 -42.21 2.36 21.49
C LYS A 333 -40.77 1.87 21.68
N VAL A 334 -39.79 2.67 21.25
CA VAL A 334 -38.36 2.37 21.38
C VAL A 334 -37.62 3.57 21.97
N GLU A 335 -36.52 3.29 22.64
CA GLU A 335 -35.57 4.32 23.11
C GLU A 335 -34.46 4.45 22.09
N ILE A 336 -34.21 5.65 21.61
CA ILE A 336 -33.24 5.93 20.56
C ILE A 336 -31.95 6.48 21.17
N SER A 337 -30.83 5.96 20.76
CA SER A 337 -29.48 6.44 21.12
C SER A 337 -28.80 7.15 19.95
N GLY A 338 -27.71 7.88 20.23
CA GLY A 338 -26.91 8.52 19.20
C GLY A 338 -26.28 7.52 18.22
N ASP A 339 -26.01 6.31 18.66
CA ASP A 339 -25.45 5.26 17.81
C ASP A 339 -26.46 4.73 16.80
N ASP A 340 -27.74 4.64 17.16
CA ASP A 340 -28.82 4.23 16.25
C ASP A 340 -28.97 5.23 15.09
N MET A 341 -28.67 6.52 15.34
CA MET A 341 -28.73 7.59 14.32
C MET A 341 -27.61 7.50 13.28
N ARG A 342 -26.51 6.82 13.63
CA ARG A 342 -25.32 6.70 12.78
C ARG A 342 -25.22 5.33 12.10
N GLU A 343 -26.11 4.40 12.38
CA GLU A 343 -26.16 3.13 11.68
C GLU A 343 -26.44 3.33 10.18
N GLY A 344 -25.54 2.84 9.32
CA GLY A 344 -25.62 3.00 7.87
C GLY A 344 -25.23 4.41 7.38
N LEU A 345 -24.64 5.25 8.22
CA LEU A 345 -24.18 6.59 7.85
C LEU A 345 -22.87 6.53 7.07
N THR A 346 -22.84 7.15 5.89
CA THR A 346 -21.61 7.56 5.20
C THR A 346 -21.49 9.07 5.32
N CYS A 347 -20.37 9.56 5.85
CA CYS A 347 -20.12 10.98 6.07
C CYS A 347 -18.68 11.37 5.70
N VAL A 348 -18.53 12.51 5.05
CA VAL A 348 -17.24 13.17 4.84
C VAL A 348 -17.31 14.55 5.47
N LEU A 349 -16.41 14.85 6.39
CA LEU A 349 -16.26 16.13 7.07
C LEU A 349 -14.89 16.71 6.76
N SER A 350 -14.86 17.85 6.08
CA SER A 350 -13.65 18.60 5.76
C SER A 350 -13.68 19.96 6.44
N VAL A 351 -12.65 20.28 7.20
CA VAL A 351 -12.51 21.58 7.85
C VAL A 351 -11.21 22.26 7.44
N LYS A 352 -11.27 23.56 7.23
CA LYS A 352 -10.10 24.41 7.00
C LYS A 352 -9.91 25.31 8.21
N VAL A 353 -8.78 25.16 8.87
CA VAL A 353 -8.43 25.82 10.13
C VAL A 353 -7.10 26.54 9.94
N PRO A 354 -6.95 27.82 10.30
CA PRO A 354 -5.70 28.56 10.09
C PRO A 354 -4.49 27.96 10.82
N GLU A 355 -4.65 27.58 12.08
CA GLU A 355 -3.59 27.02 12.92
C GLU A 355 -4.10 25.80 13.70
N PRO A 356 -4.30 24.65 13.03
CA PRO A 356 -4.83 23.47 13.70
C PRO A 356 -3.80 22.85 14.64
N LYS A 357 -4.29 22.35 15.79
CA LYS A 357 -3.48 21.61 16.77
C LYS A 357 -3.83 20.13 16.72
N PHE A 358 -2.80 19.29 16.68
CA PHE A 358 -2.95 17.84 16.63
C PHE A 358 -2.34 17.17 17.84
N SER A 359 -2.77 15.93 18.13
CA SER A 359 -2.27 15.16 19.28
C SER A 359 -0.84 14.61 19.07
N SER A 360 -0.42 14.47 17.80
CA SER A 360 0.87 13.88 17.42
C SER A 360 1.39 14.48 16.11
N GLN A 361 2.63 14.21 15.76
CA GLN A 361 3.23 14.61 14.49
C GLN A 361 2.55 13.94 13.28
N THR A 362 1.99 12.75 13.46
CA THR A 362 1.22 12.03 12.42
C THR A 362 -0.15 12.65 12.16
N LYS A 363 -0.57 13.64 12.98
CA LYS A 363 -1.81 14.42 12.83
C LYS A 363 -3.10 13.59 12.85
N ASP A 364 -3.09 12.42 13.49
CA ASP A 364 -4.21 11.47 13.51
C ASP A 364 -5.47 11.99 14.22
N LYS A 365 -5.32 12.96 15.13
CA LYS A 365 -6.43 13.52 15.91
C LYS A 365 -6.34 15.04 16.04
N LEU A 366 -7.42 15.73 15.66
CA LEU A 366 -7.57 17.17 15.85
C LEU A 366 -7.94 17.48 17.32
N VAL A 367 -7.13 18.33 17.98
CA VAL A 367 -7.37 18.72 19.40
C VAL A 367 -7.72 20.21 19.56
N SER A 368 -7.81 20.96 18.47
CA SER A 368 -8.25 22.38 18.45
C SER A 368 -9.67 22.53 19.00
N SER A 369 -9.82 23.00 20.24
CA SER A 369 -11.11 23.09 20.94
C SER A 369 -12.06 24.10 20.29
N GLU A 370 -11.52 25.17 19.69
CA GLU A 370 -12.23 26.23 18.98
C GLU A 370 -13.02 25.76 17.75
N VAL A 371 -12.70 24.58 17.22
CA VAL A 371 -13.34 24.02 16.02
C VAL A 371 -14.72 23.43 16.32
N ARG A 372 -14.93 22.91 17.54
CA ARG A 372 -16.16 22.19 17.90
C ARG A 372 -17.43 23.02 17.73
N GLY A 373 -17.44 24.23 18.30
CA GLY A 373 -18.61 25.12 18.28
C GLY A 373 -19.07 25.49 16.86
N PRO A 374 -18.18 26.05 16.03
CA PRO A 374 -18.48 26.35 14.63
C PRO A 374 -19.05 25.18 13.83
N ILE A 375 -18.49 23.97 13.99
CA ILE A 375 -18.99 22.77 13.29
C ILE A 375 -20.39 22.40 13.79
N GLU A 376 -20.59 22.45 15.12
CA GLU A 376 -21.90 22.13 15.70
C GLU A 376 -22.99 23.10 15.20
N GLU A 377 -22.70 24.39 15.05
CA GLU A 377 -23.64 25.40 14.53
C GLU A 377 -23.95 25.16 13.06
N ILE A 378 -22.92 25.06 12.19
CA ILE A 378 -23.08 24.88 10.75
C ILE A 378 -23.92 23.65 10.45
N VAL A 379 -23.58 22.52 11.09
CA VAL A 379 -24.28 21.25 10.86
C VAL A 379 -25.71 21.31 11.41
N ALA A 380 -25.92 21.88 12.60
CA ALA A 380 -27.25 21.94 13.20
C ALA A 380 -28.22 22.79 12.39
N GLU A 381 -27.79 23.96 11.90
CA GLU A 381 -28.60 24.84 11.04
C GLU A 381 -29.00 24.11 9.75
N ALA A 382 -27.99 23.56 9.02
CA ALA A 382 -28.24 22.91 7.74
C ALA A 382 -29.05 21.61 7.87
N LEU A 383 -28.78 20.78 8.90
CA LEU A 383 -29.51 19.52 9.12
C LEU A 383 -30.95 19.77 9.53
N SER A 384 -31.23 20.84 10.35
CA SER A 384 -32.58 21.22 10.70
C SER A 384 -33.39 21.67 9.48
N ALA A 385 -32.79 22.45 8.59
CA ALA A 385 -33.40 22.85 7.33
C ALA A 385 -33.67 21.64 6.42
N TYR A 386 -32.68 20.74 6.25
CA TYR A 386 -32.79 19.55 5.42
C TYR A 386 -33.96 18.62 5.84
N LEU A 387 -34.08 18.37 7.14
CA LEU A 387 -35.14 17.49 7.65
C LEU A 387 -36.57 18.12 7.45
N GLN A 388 -36.66 19.44 7.50
CA GLN A 388 -37.94 20.18 7.27
C GLN A 388 -38.28 20.27 5.77
N GLU A 389 -37.30 20.55 4.94
CA GLU A 389 -37.48 20.73 3.50
C GLU A 389 -37.70 19.41 2.75
N ARG A 390 -37.21 18.31 3.32
CA ARG A 390 -37.26 16.98 2.71
C ARG A 390 -37.93 15.94 3.61
N PRO A 391 -39.24 16.07 3.85
CA PRO A 391 -39.96 15.20 4.78
C PRO A 391 -39.99 13.73 4.37
N ALA A 392 -39.84 13.42 3.06
CA ALA A 392 -39.76 12.05 2.57
C ALA A 392 -38.45 11.38 3.03
N ASP A 393 -37.31 12.05 2.84
CA ASP A 393 -36.00 11.56 3.26
C ASP A 393 -35.93 11.48 4.79
N ALA A 394 -36.46 12.48 5.50
CA ALA A 394 -36.52 12.48 6.95
C ALA A 394 -37.33 11.31 7.52
N LYS A 395 -38.45 10.96 6.86
CA LYS A 395 -39.25 9.78 7.24
C LYS A 395 -38.50 8.47 7.04
N ILE A 396 -37.77 8.33 5.93
CA ILE A 396 -36.93 7.16 5.64
C ILE A 396 -35.83 7.05 6.69
N LEU A 397 -35.13 8.15 6.96
CA LEU A 397 -34.09 8.21 7.98
C LEU A 397 -34.61 7.83 9.38
N CYS A 398 -35.74 8.40 9.79
CA CYS A 398 -36.37 8.04 11.07
C CYS A 398 -36.77 6.55 11.11
N GLY A 399 -37.21 5.98 9.99
CA GLY A 399 -37.49 4.55 9.86
C GLY A 399 -36.24 3.70 10.13
N LYS A 400 -35.13 4.03 9.48
CA LYS A 400 -33.84 3.36 9.71
C LYS A 400 -33.38 3.43 11.17
N ILE A 401 -33.49 4.62 11.79
CA ILE A 401 -33.11 4.84 13.18
C ILE A 401 -33.96 3.97 14.13
N VAL A 402 -35.28 3.90 13.91
CA VAL A 402 -36.18 3.04 14.69
C VAL A 402 -35.83 1.58 14.52
N ASP A 403 -35.53 1.15 13.31
CA ASP A 403 -35.15 -0.25 13.05
C ASP A 403 -33.81 -0.61 13.69
N ALA A 404 -32.84 0.31 13.69
CA ALA A 404 -31.58 0.19 14.43
C ALA A 404 -31.81 0.06 15.94
N ALA A 405 -32.66 0.94 16.53
CA ALA A 405 -33.00 0.87 17.95
C ALA A 405 -33.68 -0.45 18.33
N ARG A 406 -34.61 -0.94 17.49
CA ARG A 406 -35.26 -2.24 17.67
C ARG A 406 -34.27 -3.40 17.60
N ALA A 407 -33.34 -3.34 16.62
CA ALA A 407 -32.30 -4.35 16.47
C ALA A 407 -31.37 -4.39 17.68
N ARG A 408 -30.98 -3.23 18.21
CA ARG A 408 -30.16 -3.09 19.41
C ARG A 408 -30.88 -3.67 20.65
N GLU A 409 -32.17 -3.35 20.83
CA GLU A 409 -32.97 -3.93 21.94
C GLU A 409 -33.15 -5.44 21.81
N ALA A 410 -33.42 -5.95 20.61
CA ALA A 410 -33.52 -7.39 20.36
C ALA A 410 -32.20 -8.11 20.66
N ALA A 411 -31.09 -7.52 20.25
CA ALA A 411 -29.75 -8.03 20.54
C ALA A 411 -29.45 -8.07 22.04
N ARG A 412 -29.85 -7.03 22.80
CA ARG A 412 -29.73 -7.00 24.27
C ARG A 412 -30.51 -8.11 24.91
N LYS A 413 -31.77 -8.30 24.52
CA LYS A 413 -32.64 -9.40 25.03
C LYS A 413 -32.06 -10.77 24.70
N ALA A 414 -31.56 -10.98 23.48
CA ALA A 414 -30.94 -12.23 23.09
C ALA A 414 -29.68 -12.55 23.93
N ARG A 415 -28.83 -11.54 24.17
CA ARG A 415 -27.67 -11.66 25.07
C ARG A 415 -28.06 -12.04 26.50
N ASP A 416 -29.04 -11.35 27.06
CA ASP A 416 -29.51 -11.64 28.42
C ASP A 416 -30.06 -13.08 28.56
N MET A 417 -30.73 -13.59 27.52
CA MET A 417 -31.18 -14.98 27.47
C MET A 417 -30.01 -15.97 27.37
N THR A 418 -28.99 -15.65 26.57
CA THR A 418 -27.78 -16.48 26.43
C THR A 418 -26.96 -16.48 27.72
N ARG A 419 -26.81 -15.33 28.39
CA ARG A 419 -26.19 -15.24 29.72
C ARG A 419 -26.91 -16.07 30.77
N ARG A 420 -28.24 -16.06 30.78
CA ARG A 420 -29.03 -16.89 31.70
C ARG A 420 -28.87 -18.39 31.42
N LYS A 421 -28.79 -18.79 30.14
CA LYS A 421 -28.52 -20.20 29.78
C LYS A 421 -27.07 -20.58 30.11
N GLY A 422 -26.06 -19.73 29.85
CA GLY A 422 -24.69 -20.02 30.24
C GLY A 422 -24.42 -20.03 31.73
N ALA A 423 -25.21 -19.31 32.54
CA ALA A 423 -25.14 -19.38 34.01
C ALA A 423 -25.73 -20.68 34.58
N LEU A 424 -26.61 -21.37 33.84
CA LEU A 424 -27.17 -22.66 34.20
C LEU A 424 -26.28 -23.84 33.73
N ASP A 425 -25.48 -23.66 32.60
CA ASP A 425 -24.67 -24.76 32.06
C ASP A 425 -23.18 -24.71 32.50
N GLY A 426 -22.85 -23.90 33.51
CA GLY A 426 -21.46 -23.74 33.98
C GLY A 426 -20.52 -23.19 32.92
N LEU A 427 -19.90 -22.07 33.19
CA LEU A 427 -18.94 -21.30 32.38
C LEU A 427 -17.80 -22.17 31.79
N GLY A 428 -18.12 -23.04 30.82
CA GLY A 428 -17.16 -23.85 30.09
C GLY A 428 -16.88 -23.27 28.73
N LEU A 429 -15.61 -23.20 28.37
CA LEU A 429 -15.18 -22.96 26.99
C LEU A 429 -15.78 -24.01 26.05
N PRO A 430 -16.10 -23.69 24.79
CA PRO A 430 -16.70 -24.65 23.86
C PRO A 430 -15.90 -25.95 23.81
N GLY A 431 -16.55 -27.10 23.93
CA GLY A 431 -15.88 -28.42 23.98
C GLY A 431 -15.02 -28.75 22.74
N LYS A 432 -15.16 -27.96 21.66
CA LYS A 432 -14.32 -28.06 20.46
C LYS A 432 -12.96 -27.40 20.61
N LEU A 433 -12.81 -26.42 21.49
CA LEU A 433 -11.56 -25.71 21.72
C LEU A 433 -10.54 -26.62 22.41
N ALA A 434 -9.39 -26.81 21.81
CA ALA A 434 -8.22 -27.34 22.50
C ALA A 434 -7.37 -26.15 22.97
N ASP A 435 -7.61 -25.68 24.20
CA ASP A 435 -6.95 -24.49 24.76
C ASP A 435 -5.47 -24.73 25.07
N CYS A 436 -4.71 -23.65 25.24
CA CYS A 436 -3.31 -23.67 25.67
C CYS A 436 -3.18 -23.50 27.18
N GLN A 437 -1.99 -23.77 27.72
CA GLN A 437 -1.68 -23.64 29.14
C GLN A 437 -1.29 -22.21 29.52
N GLU A 438 -0.78 -21.42 28.58
CA GLU A 438 -0.36 -20.04 28.79
C GLU A 438 -1.58 -19.15 29.07
N LYS A 439 -1.45 -18.27 30.05
CA LYS A 439 -2.50 -17.32 30.45
C LYS A 439 -2.25 -15.90 29.98
N ASP A 440 -1.01 -15.59 29.60
CA ASP A 440 -0.64 -14.30 29.06
C ASP A 440 -1.07 -14.22 27.58
N PRO A 441 -2.05 -13.37 27.22
CA PRO A 441 -2.51 -13.25 25.85
C PRO A 441 -1.41 -12.90 24.85
N ALA A 442 -0.40 -12.13 25.28
CA ALA A 442 0.72 -11.70 24.43
C ALA A 442 1.62 -12.88 23.98
N LYS A 443 1.59 -13.97 24.75
CA LYS A 443 2.37 -15.18 24.47
C LYS A 443 1.51 -16.32 23.92
N SER A 444 0.20 -16.13 23.80
CA SER A 444 -0.76 -17.15 23.41
C SER A 444 -1.19 -16.99 21.95
N GLU A 445 -1.36 -18.11 21.27
CA GLU A 445 -1.77 -18.18 19.87
C GLU A 445 -3.03 -19.03 19.71
N LEU A 446 -3.95 -18.59 18.87
CA LEU A 446 -5.14 -19.34 18.48
C LEU A 446 -5.08 -19.68 16.99
N PHE A 447 -5.05 -20.96 16.66
CA PHE A 447 -5.22 -21.44 15.30
C PHE A 447 -6.70 -21.74 15.04
N ILE A 448 -7.29 -21.07 14.08
CA ILE A 448 -8.64 -21.36 13.57
C ILE A 448 -8.46 -22.28 12.36
N VAL A 449 -8.93 -23.52 12.47
CA VAL A 449 -8.62 -24.59 11.51
C VAL A 449 -9.90 -25.06 10.84
N GLU A 450 -9.83 -25.36 9.54
CA GLU A 450 -10.93 -25.91 8.79
C GLU A 450 -11.16 -27.37 9.10
N GLY A 451 -12.37 -27.70 9.55
CA GLY A 451 -12.84 -29.08 9.76
C GLY A 451 -12.20 -29.84 10.91
N ASP A 452 -12.75 -30.99 11.18
CA ASP A 452 -12.27 -31.88 12.26
C ASP A 452 -11.02 -32.67 11.86
N SER A 453 -10.78 -32.91 10.55
CA SER A 453 -9.61 -33.69 10.07
C SER A 453 -8.31 -32.90 10.28
N ALA A 454 -8.20 -31.72 9.69
CA ALA A 454 -7.05 -30.85 9.89
C ALA A 454 -6.93 -30.41 11.36
N GLY A 455 -8.07 -30.16 12.02
CA GLY A 455 -8.13 -29.92 13.46
C GLY A 455 -7.54 -31.04 14.31
N GLY A 456 -7.70 -32.30 13.92
CA GLY A 456 -7.12 -33.46 14.58
C GLY A 456 -5.59 -33.47 14.49
N SER A 457 -5.05 -33.29 13.28
CA SER A 457 -3.59 -33.20 13.05
C SER A 457 -2.99 -32.01 13.80
N ALA A 458 -3.64 -30.84 13.74
CA ALA A 458 -3.19 -29.63 14.44
C ALA A 458 -3.19 -29.80 15.96
N LYS A 459 -4.24 -30.41 16.53
CA LYS A 459 -4.30 -30.72 17.98
C LYS A 459 -3.18 -31.65 18.45
N GLN A 460 -2.76 -32.61 17.62
CA GLN A 460 -1.67 -33.52 17.93
C GLN A 460 -0.30 -32.87 17.73
N GLY A 461 -0.13 -32.07 16.67
CA GLY A 461 1.14 -31.45 16.32
C GLY A 461 1.51 -30.21 17.13
N ARG A 462 0.53 -29.48 17.72
CA ARG A 462 0.74 -28.18 18.39
C ARG A 462 1.66 -28.24 19.62
N ASP A 463 2.24 -27.13 19.97
CA ASP A 463 2.80 -26.91 21.30
C ASP A 463 1.66 -26.50 22.27
N ARG A 464 1.29 -27.40 23.16
CA ARG A 464 0.20 -27.21 24.12
C ARG A 464 0.44 -26.10 25.14
N ARG A 465 1.68 -25.66 25.28
CA ARG A 465 2.03 -24.61 26.24
C ARG A 465 1.40 -23.28 25.83
N PHE A 466 1.47 -22.89 24.54
CA PHE A 466 1.03 -21.57 24.10
C PHE A 466 0.12 -21.56 22.87
N GLN A 467 -0.11 -22.72 22.23
CA GLN A 467 -0.98 -22.81 21.03
C GLN A 467 -2.32 -23.45 21.37
N ALA A 468 -3.41 -22.73 21.07
CA ALA A 468 -4.77 -23.23 21.10
C ALA A 468 -5.27 -23.55 19.69
N ILE A 469 -6.14 -24.57 19.57
CA ILE A 469 -6.74 -24.97 18.29
C ILE A 469 -8.26 -24.91 18.39
N LEU A 470 -8.88 -24.19 17.46
CA LEU A 470 -10.33 -24.13 17.28
C LEU A 470 -10.71 -24.68 15.89
N PRO A 471 -11.18 -25.90 15.76
CA PRO A 471 -11.73 -26.39 14.51
C PRO A 471 -13.14 -25.79 14.27
N LEU A 472 -13.36 -25.29 13.06
CA LEU A 472 -14.65 -24.80 12.59
C LEU A 472 -15.32 -25.85 11.69
N LYS A 473 -16.64 -26.03 11.86
CA LYS A 473 -17.42 -26.93 11.00
C LYS A 473 -17.87 -26.21 9.72
N GLY A 474 -17.05 -26.30 8.66
CA GLY A 474 -17.38 -25.78 7.36
C GLY A 474 -17.52 -24.25 7.29
N LYS A 475 -18.32 -23.78 6.36
CA LYS A 475 -18.52 -22.35 6.10
C LYS A 475 -19.32 -21.68 7.21
N ILE A 476 -18.77 -20.64 7.83
CA ILE A 476 -19.47 -19.86 8.85
C ILE A 476 -20.52 -18.93 8.21
N LEU A 477 -21.40 -18.36 9.03
CA LEU A 477 -22.36 -17.37 8.58
C LEU A 477 -21.65 -16.18 7.92
N ASN A 478 -22.09 -15.82 6.71
CA ASN A 478 -21.70 -14.56 6.10
C ASN A 478 -22.29 -13.38 6.86
N VAL A 479 -21.45 -12.61 7.53
CA VAL A 479 -21.87 -11.49 8.38
C VAL A 479 -21.98 -10.16 7.64
N GLU A 480 -21.68 -10.10 6.35
CA GLU A 480 -21.72 -8.86 5.56
C GLU A 480 -23.11 -8.20 5.63
N LYS A 481 -24.15 -8.99 5.49
CA LYS A 481 -25.54 -8.54 5.57
C LYS A 481 -26.36 -9.23 6.66
N ALA A 482 -25.71 -9.88 7.60
CA ALA A 482 -26.42 -10.51 8.72
C ALA A 482 -26.70 -9.48 9.81
N ARG A 483 -27.98 -9.34 10.14
CA ARG A 483 -28.38 -8.58 11.33
C ARG A 483 -27.78 -9.20 12.59
N PHE A 484 -27.51 -8.37 13.58
CA PHE A 484 -26.82 -8.78 14.80
C PHE A 484 -27.53 -9.95 15.56
N ASP A 485 -28.86 -9.98 15.54
CA ASP A 485 -29.65 -11.07 16.12
C ASP A 485 -29.42 -12.42 15.42
N LYS A 486 -29.25 -12.42 14.09
CA LYS A 486 -28.93 -13.63 13.33
C LYS A 486 -27.51 -14.12 13.61
N MET A 487 -26.55 -13.18 13.77
CA MET A 487 -25.19 -13.54 14.13
C MET A 487 -25.12 -14.26 15.48
N LEU A 488 -25.86 -13.78 16.47
CA LEU A 488 -25.95 -14.42 17.79
C LEU A 488 -26.74 -15.75 17.79
N ALA A 489 -27.50 -16.04 16.73
CA ALA A 489 -28.12 -17.34 16.52
C ALA A 489 -27.18 -18.38 15.90
N SER A 490 -26.08 -17.96 15.25
CA SER A 490 -25.09 -18.87 14.69
C SER A 490 -24.15 -19.40 15.76
N GLN A 491 -24.13 -20.72 15.92
CA GLN A 491 -23.29 -21.38 16.93
C GLN A 491 -21.80 -21.18 16.70
N GLU A 492 -21.35 -21.15 15.42
CA GLU A 492 -19.96 -20.93 15.06
C GLU A 492 -19.51 -19.51 15.40
N VAL A 493 -20.35 -18.49 15.10
CA VAL A 493 -20.07 -17.09 15.46
C VAL A 493 -20.03 -16.91 16.97
N VAL A 494 -20.97 -17.45 17.70
CA VAL A 494 -21.01 -17.43 19.19
C VAL A 494 -19.77 -18.13 19.77
N THR A 495 -19.34 -19.25 19.17
CA THR A 495 -18.12 -19.96 19.57
C THR A 495 -16.89 -19.09 19.40
N LEU A 496 -16.73 -18.42 18.23
CA LEU A 496 -15.63 -17.49 17.98
C LEU A 496 -15.60 -16.38 19.03
N ILE A 497 -16.73 -15.70 19.25
CA ILE A 497 -16.83 -14.60 20.22
C ILE A 497 -16.43 -15.08 21.64
N THR A 498 -16.91 -16.27 22.04
CA THR A 498 -16.63 -16.83 23.36
C THR A 498 -15.13 -17.19 23.52
N VAL A 499 -14.54 -17.78 22.50
CA VAL A 499 -13.11 -18.17 22.50
C VAL A 499 -12.21 -16.96 22.52
N LEU A 500 -12.52 -15.91 21.74
CA LEU A 500 -11.75 -14.67 21.70
C LEU A 500 -11.84 -13.88 23.01
N GLY A 501 -12.98 -13.90 23.67
CA GLY A 501 -13.20 -13.25 24.97
C GLY A 501 -13.43 -11.74 24.92
N THR A 502 -13.43 -11.14 23.73
CA THR A 502 -13.59 -9.68 23.53
C THR A 502 -15.02 -9.19 23.70
N GLY A 503 -16.00 -10.07 23.67
CA GLY A 503 -17.39 -9.69 23.45
C GLY A 503 -17.63 -9.26 22.00
N ILE A 504 -18.84 -8.77 21.71
CA ILE A 504 -19.23 -8.29 20.37
C ILE A 504 -20.27 -7.18 20.50
N GLY A 505 -20.26 -6.24 19.53
CA GLY A 505 -21.16 -5.09 19.47
C GLY A 505 -20.67 -3.91 20.31
N ILE A 506 -21.20 -2.72 20.02
CA ILE A 506 -20.69 -1.41 20.47
C ILE A 506 -20.58 -1.33 22.01
N GLU A 507 -21.50 -1.95 22.75
CA GLU A 507 -21.56 -1.83 24.22
C GLU A 507 -20.59 -2.78 24.96
N GLU A 508 -20.32 -3.98 24.43
CA GLU A 508 -19.59 -5.04 25.14
C GLU A 508 -18.21 -5.35 24.57
N TYR A 509 -17.97 -4.99 23.32
CA TYR A 509 -16.69 -5.25 22.68
C TYR A 509 -15.55 -4.49 23.37
N LYS A 510 -14.53 -5.23 23.76
CA LYS A 510 -13.28 -4.68 24.34
C LYS A 510 -12.10 -5.48 23.83
N ALA A 511 -11.32 -4.88 22.92
CA ALA A 511 -10.14 -5.51 22.36
C ALA A 511 -9.11 -5.91 23.44
N ASP A 512 -9.00 -5.12 24.52
CA ASP A 512 -8.08 -5.40 25.63
C ASP A 512 -8.38 -6.70 26.40
N LYS A 513 -9.58 -7.30 26.18
CA LYS A 513 -9.95 -8.59 26.77
C LYS A 513 -9.63 -9.78 25.88
N LEU A 514 -8.95 -9.55 24.76
CA LEU A 514 -8.54 -10.59 23.84
C LEU A 514 -7.69 -11.64 24.54
N ARG A 515 -8.04 -12.92 24.37
CA ARG A 515 -7.35 -14.04 25.03
C ARG A 515 -6.09 -14.50 24.30
N TYR A 516 -5.94 -14.18 23.02
CA TYR A 516 -4.82 -14.59 22.16
C TYR A 516 -4.40 -13.44 21.29
N HIS A 517 -3.19 -12.92 21.46
CA HIS A 517 -2.70 -11.81 20.63
C HIS A 517 -2.24 -12.24 19.24
N ARG A 518 -2.20 -13.55 18.95
CA ARG A 518 -2.03 -14.07 17.60
C ARG A 518 -3.18 -14.99 17.26
N ILE A 519 -4.02 -14.55 16.33
CA ILE A 519 -5.13 -15.31 15.79
C ILE A 519 -4.73 -15.71 14.38
N ILE A 520 -4.52 -17.00 14.15
CA ILE A 520 -3.94 -17.54 12.92
C ILE A 520 -5.02 -18.34 12.20
N ILE A 521 -5.42 -17.84 11.02
CA ILE A 521 -6.35 -18.54 10.12
C ILE A 521 -5.55 -19.56 9.33
N MET A 522 -5.91 -20.83 9.45
CA MET A 522 -5.24 -21.96 8.81
C MET A 522 -6.28 -22.81 8.08
N THR A 523 -6.46 -22.54 6.79
CA THR A 523 -7.42 -23.23 5.89
C THR A 523 -6.67 -23.94 4.77
N ASP A 524 -7.35 -24.89 4.13
CA ASP A 524 -6.82 -25.61 2.99
C ASP A 524 -6.52 -24.66 1.80
N ALA A 525 -5.61 -25.08 0.91
CA ALA A 525 -5.22 -24.31 -0.27
C ALA A 525 -6.17 -24.56 -1.46
N ASP A 526 -7.42 -24.89 -1.21
CA ASP A 526 -8.46 -25.12 -2.20
C ASP A 526 -9.51 -23.99 -2.22
N VAL A 527 -10.52 -24.13 -3.07
CA VAL A 527 -11.58 -23.13 -3.23
C VAL A 527 -12.46 -22.99 -2.00
N ASP A 528 -12.72 -24.07 -1.25
CA ASP A 528 -13.52 -24.06 -0.04
C ASP A 528 -12.77 -23.40 1.12
N GLY A 529 -11.48 -23.73 1.31
CA GLY A 529 -10.61 -23.09 2.29
C GLY A 529 -10.44 -21.59 2.02
N SER A 530 -10.33 -21.18 0.76
CA SER A 530 -10.29 -19.76 0.37
C SER A 530 -11.59 -19.05 0.71
N HIS A 531 -12.74 -19.68 0.53
CA HIS A 531 -14.05 -19.14 0.93
C HIS A 531 -14.19 -19.02 2.45
N ILE A 532 -13.78 -20.03 3.22
CA ILE A 532 -13.80 -19.99 4.69
C ILE A 532 -12.91 -18.88 5.20
N ARG A 533 -11.72 -18.71 4.64
CA ARG A 533 -10.81 -17.59 4.96
C ARG A 533 -11.47 -16.24 4.70
N THR A 534 -12.12 -16.07 3.55
CA THR A 534 -12.85 -14.84 3.21
C THR A 534 -13.99 -14.56 4.19
N LEU A 535 -14.77 -15.56 4.59
CA LEU A 535 -15.83 -15.43 5.59
C LEU A 535 -15.28 -15.00 6.96
N LEU A 536 -14.16 -15.59 7.40
CA LEU A 536 -13.49 -15.20 8.65
C LEU A 536 -12.94 -13.77 8.60
N LEU A 537 -12.31 -13.38 7.48
CA LEU A 537 -11.84 -12.02 7.28
C LEU A 537 -13.00 -11.02 7.27
N THR A 538 -14.14 -11.36 6.64
CA THR A 538 -15.37 -10.57 6.68
C THR A 538 -15.87 -10.39 8.12
N PHE A 539 -15.87 -11.47 8.91
CA PHE A 539 -16.25 -11.43 10.31
C PHE A 539 -15.35 -10.48 11.12
N PHE A 540 -14.03 -10.62 11.03
CA PHE A 540 -13.09 -9.75 11.74
C PHE A 540 -13.20 -8.30 11.27
N TYR A 541 -13.28 -8.07 9.98
CA TYR A 541 -13.37 -6.73 9.41
C TYR A 541 -14.65 -6.00 9.83
N ARG A 542 -15.81 -6.69 9.80
CA ARG A 542 -17.10 -6.06 10.12
C ARG A 542 -17.38 -5.95 11.61
N GLN A 543 -16.92 -6.90 12.41
CA GLN A 543 -17.30 -7.01 13.82
C GLN A 543 -16.18 -6.66 14.81
N MET A 544 -14.92 -6.79 14.40
CA MET A 544 -13.75 -6.60 15.25
C MET A 544 -12.58 -5.94 14.50
N PRO A 545 -12.79 -4.82 13.78
CA PRO A 545 -11.74 -4.19 12.95
C PRO A 545 -10.51 -3.82 13.76
N GLU A 546 -10.67 -3.41 15.01
CA GLU A 546 -9.59 -3.07 15.93
C GLU A 546 -8.58 -4.23 16.14
N LEU A 547 -9.00 -5.51 16.02
CA LEU A 547 -8.08 -6.63 16.08
C LEU A 547 -7.16 -6.72 14.87
N ILE A 548 -7.64 -6.27 13.68
CA ILE A 548 -6.82 -6.16 12.48
C ILE A 548 -5.86 -4.96 12.62
N GLU A 549 -6.37 -3.82 13.06
CA GLU A 549 -5.59 -2.59 13.26
C GLU A 549 -4.46 -2.79 14.28
N ARG A 550 -4.72 -3.54 15.35
CA ARG A 550 -3.72 -3.92 16.35
C ARG A 550 -2.77 -5.04 15.91
N GLY A 551 -2.96 -5.58 14.69
CA GLY A 551 -2.08 -6.59 14.11
C GLY A 551 -2.21 -7.99 14.73
N HIS A 552 -3.39 -8.35 15.24
CA HIS A 552 -3.62 -9.66 15.87
C HIS A 552 -4.03 -10.76 14.90
N ILE A 553 -4.41 -10.45 13.66
CA ILE A 553 -4.91 -11.41 12.67
C ILE A 553 -3.82 -11.82 11.69
N TYR A 554 -3.62 -13.14 11.55
CA TYR A 554 -2.63 -13.73 10.66
C TYR A 554 -3.24 -14.83 9.82
N ILE A 555 -2.62 -15.10 8.67
CA ILE A 555 -2.92 -16.23 7.79
C ILE A 555 -1.67 -17.14 7.76
N ALA A 556 -1.85 -18.41 8.10
CA ALA A 556 -0.79 -19.41 7.98
C ALA A 556 -0.44 -19.66 6.51
N GLN A 557 0.84 -19.80 6.21
CA GLN A 557 1.35 -20.13 4.88
C GLN A 557 2.04 -21.49 4.91
N PRO A 558 1.29 -22.59 4.73
CA PRO A 558 1.88 -23.91 4.59
C PRO A 558 2.70 -24.00 3.30
N PRO A 559 3.72 -24.90 3.21
CA PRO A 559 4.49 -25.08 2.01
C PRO A 559 3.62 -25.65 0.88
N LEU A 560 3.88 -25.20 -0.35
CA LEU A 560 3.17 -25.71 -1.52
C LEU A 560 3.71 -27.06 -2.00
N TYR A 561 5.02 -27.33 -1.79
CA TYR A 561 5.67 -28.52 -2.32
C TYR A 561 6.51 -29.24 -1.25
N LYS A 562 6.51 -30.57 -1.33
CA LYS A 562 7.55 -31.43 -0.80
C LYS A 562 8.38 -31.94 -1.96
N VAL A 563 9.68 -31.71 -1.93
CA VAL A 563 10.58 -32.12 -2.97
C VAL A 563 11.60 -33.15 -2.44
N LYS A 564 11.94 -34.13 -3.28
CA LYS A 564 12.93 -35.15 -3.00
C LYS A 564 13.94 -35.19 -4.11
N PHE A 565 15.20 -35.03 -3.74
CA PHE A 565 16.34 -35.15 -4.62
C PHE A 565 17.38 -36.11 -3.99
N GLY A 566 17.60 -37.25 -4.61
CA GLY A 566 18.45 -38.29 -4.05
C GLY A 566 17.95 -38.78 -2.69
N LYS A 567 18.73 -38.56 -1.62
CA LYS A 567 18.37 -38.93 -0.24
C LYS A 567 17.79 -37.75 0.55
N ASN A 568 17.82 -36.53 -0.01
CA ASN A 568 17.39 -35.32 0.68
C ASN A 568 15.94 -35.07 0.37
N GLU A 569 15.16 -34.74 1.40
CA GLU A 569 13.77 -34.25 1.31
C GLU A 569 13.71 -32.89 1.96
N GLN A 570 12.99 -31.95 1.33
CA GLN A 570 12.76 -30.62 1.89
C GLN A 570 11.38 -30.06 1.48
N TYR A 571 10.88 -29.14 2.28
CA TYR A 571 9.64 -28.42 2.00
C TYR A 571 9.97 -27.09 1.32
N ILE A 572 9.17 -26.73 0.33
CA ILE A 572 9.34 -25.54 -0.51
C ILE A 572 8.08 -24.68 -0.39
N LYS A 573 8.26 -23.42 -0.10
CA LYS A 573 7.16 -22.48 0.16
C LYS A 573 6.36 -22.16 -1.10
N ASP A 574 7.09 -21.84 -2.17
CA ASP A 574 6.54 -21.27 -3.39
C ASP A 574 7.34 -21.68 -4.64
N ASP A 575 6.84 -21.24 -5.79
CA ASP A 575 7.49 -21.52 -7.07
C ASP A 575 8.86 -20.83 -7.22
N ALA A 576 9.10 -19.72 -6.55
CA ALA A 576 10.37 -19.00 -6.60
C ALA A 576 11.48 -19.80 -5.92
N GLU A 577 11.21 -20.33 -4.72
CA GLU A 577 12.14 -21.20 -3.99
C GLU A 577 12.37 -22.51 -4.75
N LEU A 578 11.33 -23.08 -5.39
CA LEU A 578 11.46 -24.25 -6.25
C LEU A 578 12.39 -23.98 -7.42
N ASN A 579 12.25 -22.86 -8.09
CA ASN A 579 13.10 -22.47 -9.21
C ASN A 579 14.57 -22.28 -8.79
N GLN A 580 14.82 -21.69 -7.62
CA GLN A 580 16.16 -21.56 -7.07
C GLN A 580 16.80 -22.94 -6.80
N LEU A 581 16.03 -23.86 -6.21
CA LEU A 581 16.50 -25.22 -5.97
C LEU A 581 16.81 -25.96 -7.29
N LEU A 582 15.89 -25.85 -8.26
CA LEU A 582 16.07 -26.45 -9.58
C LEU A 582 17.33 -25.95 -10.27
N LEU A 583 17.58 -24.65 -10.20
CA LEU A 583 18.77 -24.05 -10.78
C LEU A 583 20.06 -24.59 -10.09
N LYS A 584 20.06 -24.64 -8.77
CA LYS A 584 21.20 -25.21 -8.01
C LYS A 584 21.50 -26.64 -8.46
N ILE A 585 20.46 -27.47 -8.55
CA ILE A 585 20.59 -28.87 -9.02
C ILE A 585 21.05 -28.92 -10.49
N ALA A 586 20.55 -27.98 -11.32
CA ALA A 586 20.88 -27.92 -12.75
C ALA A 586 22.38 -27.65 -12.97
N LEU A 587 22.95 -26.76 -12.16
CA LEU A 587 24.34 -26.28 -12.31
C LEU A 587 25.37 -27.20 -11.66
N GLU A 588 24.98 -28.09 -10.73
CA GLU A 588 25.89 -28.89 -9.91
C GLU A 588 26.87 -29.77 -10.74
N THR A 589 26.43 -30.27 -11.90
CA THR A 589 27.25 -31.08 -12.81
C THR A 589 27.22 -30.56 -14.25
N ALA A 590 26.97 -29.27 -14.41
CA ALA A 590 26.83 -28.66 -15.72
C ALA A 590 28.15 -28.07 -16.25
N SER A 591 28.31 -28.08 -17.56
CA SER A 591 29.38 -27.37 -18.27
C SER A 591 28.89 -26.82 -19.60
N LEU A 592 29.44 -25.69 -20.01
CA LEU A 592 29.26 -25.07 -21.32
C LEU A 592 30.56 -25.21 -22.09
N GLN A 593 30.50 -25.66 -23.34
CA GLN A 593 31.64 -25.66 -24.25
C GLN A 593 31.35 -24.68 -25.39
N THR A 594 32.23 -23.72 -25.57
CA THR A 594 32.16 -22.76 -26.68
C THR A 594 32.55 -23.43 -28.01
N PRO A 595 32.21 -22.87 -29.18
CA PRO A 595 32.69 -23.43 -30.46
C PRO A 595 34.21 -23.45 -30.59
N SER A 596 34.89 -22.55 -29.86
CA SER A 596 36.37 -22.56 -29.79
C SER A 596 36.99 -23.65 -28.94
N GLY A 597 36.15 -24.45 -28.22
CA GLY A 597 36.60 -25.56 -27.37
C GLY A 597 36.79 -25.15 -25.90
N GLU A 598 36.67 -23.91 -25.52
CA GLU A 598 36.73 -23.46 -24.11
C GLU A 598 35.59 -24.08 -23.29
N ILE A 599 35.91 -24.62 -22.11
CA ILE A 599 34.92 -25.19 -21.20
C ILE A 599 34.70 -24.25 -20.00
N ILE A 600 33.47 -23.86 -19.80
CA ILE A 600 33.01 -23.04 -18.67
C ILE A 600 32.22 -23.94 -17.74
N ALA A 601 32.66 -24.12 -16.51
CA ALA A 601 32.03 -25.01 -15.51
C ALA A 601 32.23 -24.47 -14.09
N GLY A 602 31.56 -25.09 -13.11
CA GLY A 602 31.69 -24.75 -11.69
C GLY A 602 31.36 -23.31 -11.38
N GLU A 603 32.22 -22.60 -10.65
CA GLU A 603 31.98 -21.23 -10.19
C GLU A 603 31.82 -20.23 -11.33
N ALA A 604 32.58 -20.37 -12.41
CA ALA A 604 32.45 -19.54 -13.59
C ALA A 604 31.06 -19.66 -14.24
N LEU A 605 30.50 -20.85 -14.34
CA LEU A 605 29.17 -21.09 -14.84
C LEU A 605 28.08 -20.54 -13.87
N ASN A 606 28.31 -20.70 -12.56
CA ASN A 606 27.42 -20.15 -11.54
C ASN A 606 27.33 -18.61 -11.61
N GLU A 607 28.44 -17.93 -11.84
CA GLU A 607 28.44 -16.46 -12.01
C GLU A 607 27.66 -16.04 -13.26
N LEU A 608 27.87 -16.72 -14.40
CA LEU A 608 27.10 -16.45 -15.61
C LEU A 608 25.60 -16.73 -15.38
N ALA A 609 25.26 -17.77 -14.62
CA ALA A 609 23.88 -18.08 -14.25
C ALA A 609 23.23 -16.98 -13.42
N LYS A 610 23.94 -16.40 -12.45
CA LYS A 610 23.44 -15.26 -11.64
C LYS A 610 23.12 -14.05 -12.53
N HIS A 611 24.01 -13.66 -13.42
CA HIS A 611 23.77 -12.57 -14.36
C HIS A 611 22.56 -12.84 -15.27
N TYR A 612 22.43 -14.07 -15.75
CA TYR A 612 21.26 -14.46 -16.55
C TYR A 612 19.96 -14.42 -15.74
N GLN A 613 19.99 -14.85 -14.46
CA GLN A 613 18.83 -14.73 -13.57
C GLN A 613 18.41 -13.28 -13.34
N VAL A 614 19.36 -12.36 -13.19
CA VAL A 614 19.06 -10.91 -13.09
C VAL A 614 18.31 -10.44 -14.34
N ILE A 615 18.82 -10.78 -15.53
CA ILE A 615 18.15 -10.47 -16.80
C ILE A 615 16.73 -11.05 -16.81
N GLN A 616 16.59 -12.35 -16.51
CA GLN A 616 15.30 -13.02 -16.57
C GLN A 616 14.31 -12.41 -15.57
N SER A 617 14.75 -12.11 -14.35
CA SER A 617 13.93 -11.45 -13.33
C SER A 617 13.40 -10.08 -13.79
N ILE A 618 14.28 -9.27 -14.39
CA ILE A 618 13.89 -7.94 -14.91
C ILE A 618 12.93 -8.10 -16.09
N VAL A 619 13.23 -9.00 -17.03
CA VAL A 619 12.38 -9.24 -18.20
C VAL A 619 11.00 -9.76 -17.77
N ASP A 620 10.93 -10.74 -16.88
CA ASP A 620 9.65 -11.31 -16.41
C ASP A 620 8.78 -10.27 -15.68
N ARG A 621 9.42 -9.37 -14.93
CA ARG A 621 8.75 -8.30 -14.22
C ARG A 621 8.25 -7.21 -15.16
N LEU A 622 9.10 -6.75 -16.08
CA LEU A 622 8.82 -5.58 -16.93
C LEU A 622 8.14 -5.92 -18.27
N SER A 623 8.04 -7.18 -18.67
CA SER A 623 7.43 -7.58 -19.96
C SER A 623 5.95 -7.20 -20.09
N ARG A 624 5.30 -6.79 -19.02
CA ARG A 624 3.93 -6.27 -19.04
C ARG A 624 3.88 -4.82 -19.53
N THR A 625 4.89 -4.02 -19.21
CA THR A 625 4.96 -2.58 -19.46
C THR A 625 5.89 -2.23 -20.61
N ILE A 626 7.00 -2.94 -20.73
CA ILE A 626 7.98 -2.79 -21.79
C ILE A 626 7.94 -4.06 -22.68
N ASP A 627 8.12 -3.87 -23.97
CA ASP A 627 8.16 -5.01 -24.90
C ASP A 627 9.28 -6.00 -24.54
N GLU A 628 8.96 -7.29 -24.42
CA GLU A 628 9.88 -8.34 -23.98
C GLU A 628 11.12 -8.44 -24.90
N ASP A 629 10.91 -8.34 -26.23
CA ASP A 629 12.01 -8.45 -27.16
C ASP A 629 12.92 -7.21 -27.10
N ALA A 630 12.36 -6.04 -26.78
CA ALA A 630 13.16 -4.83 -26.53
C ALA A 630 14.02 -4.96 -25.28
N LEU A 631 13.47 -5.50 -24.18
CA LEU A 631 14.26 -5.79 -22.97
C LEU A 631 15.37 -6.81 -23.25
N ARG A 632 15.08 -7.83 -24.04
CA ARG A 632 16.08 -8.83 -24.45
C ARG A 632 17.14 -8.25 -25.39
N ALA A 633 16.78 -7.31 -26.27
CA ALA A 633 17.73 -6.60 -27.11
C ALA A 633 18.70 -5.76 -26.27
N ILE A 634 18.19 -5.06 -25.24
CA ILE A 634 19.03 -4.33 -24.26
C ILE A 634 19.95 -5.31 -23.53
N ALA A 635 19.40 -6.42 -23.03
CA ALA A 635 20.17 -7.49 -22.37
C ALA A 635 21.19 -8.19 -23.29
N SER A 636 21.07 -8.01 -24.60
CA SER A 636 22.04 -8.50 -25.60
C SER A 636 23.07 -7.44 -26.00
N GLY A 637 23.04 -6.24 -25.38
CA GLY A 637 24.03 -5.19 -25.57
C GLY A 637 23.56 -3.97 -26.38
N THR A 638 22.27 -3.86 -26.71
CA THR A 638 21.73 -2.65 -27.36
C THR A 638 21.72 -1.49 -26.38
N GLN A 639 22.53 -0.47 -26.63
CA GLN A 639 22.61 0.71 -25.78
C GLN A 639 21.60 1.78 -26.22
N LEU A 640 20.92 2.40 -25.25
CA LEU A 640 19.95 3.46 -25.45
C LEU A 640 20.44 4.74 -24.74
N ASN A 641 20.19 5.88 -25.38
CA ASN A 641 20.35 7.21 -24.80
C ASN A 641 19.17 8.06 -25.27
N LEU A 642 18.45 8.68 -24.32
CA LEU A 642 17.24 9.46 -24.57
C LEU A 642 17.38 10.92 -24.13
N ASP A 643 18.61 11.43 -23.94
CA ASP A 643 18.86 12.77 -23.41
C ASP A 643 18.52 13.87 -24.43
N THR A 644 18.69 13.60 -25.72
CA THR A 644 18.40 14.55 -26.82
C THR A 644 17.57 13.86 -27.91
N GLU A 645 16.88 14.65 -28.73
CA GLU A 645 16.10 14.11 -29.85
C GLU A 645 16.97 13.30 -30.81
N GLN A 646 18.19 13.77 -31.09
CA GLN A 646 19.12 13.05 -31.95
C GLN A 646 19.53 11.72 -31.34
N SER A 647 19.95 11.68 -30.08
CA SER A 647 20.35 10.43 -29.39
C SER A 647 19.19 9.46 -29.23
N ALA A 648 17.96 9.94 -29.01
CA ALA A 648 16.75 9.14 -28.98
C ALA A 648 16.46 8.52 -30.37
N THR A 649 16.64 9.29 -31.45
CA THR A 649 16.44 8.79 -32.82
C THR A 649 17.45 7.70 -33.16
N GLU A 650 18.72 7.93 -32.84
CA GLU A 650 19.80 6.93 -33.04
C GLU A 650 19.53 5.66 -32.18
N SER A 651 19.01 5.83 -30.97
CA SER A 651 18.62 4.70 -30.09
C SER A 651 17.46 3.92 -30.67
N ALA A 652 16.46 4.62 -31.23
CA ALA A 652 15.33 3.97 -31.92
C ALA A 652 15.82 3.12 -33.12
N ASP A 653 16.77 3.63 -33.90
CA ASP A 653 17.34 2.91 -35.04
C ASP A 653 18.12 1.68 -34.60
N ARG A 654 18.96 1.81 -33.54
CA ARG A 654 19.68 0.66 -32.97
C ARG A 654 18.72 -0.41 -32.48
N LEU A 655 17.65 -0.01 -31.80
CA LEU A 655 16.64 -0.93 -31.27
C LEU A 655 15.87 -1.62 -32.37
N ARG A 656 15.44 -0.88 -33.43
CA ARG A 656 14.78 -1.47 -34.62
C ARG A 656 15.66 -2.51 -35.28
N LYS A 657 16.94 -2.24 -35.46
CA LYS A 657 17.91 -3.19 -36.04
C LYS A 657 18.04 -4.45 -35.18
N ALA A 658 18.23 -4.30 -33.87
CA ALA A 658 18.34 -5.43 -32.95
C ALA A 658 17.07 -6.30 -32.92
N LEU A 659 15.89 -5.67 -32.95
CA LEU A 659 14.60 -6.36 -32.99
C LEU A 659 14.40 -7.11 -34.32
N ALA A 660 14.82 -6.56 -35.44
CA ALA A 660 14.74 -7.23 -36.73
C ALA A 660 15.67 -8.46 -36.84
N GLU A 661 16.84 -8.40 -36.18
CA GLU A 661 17.81 -9.50 -36.16
C GLU A 661 17.40 -10.64 -35.22
N SER A 662 16.71 -10.33 -34.11
CA SER A 662 16.35 -11.29 -33.04
C SER A 662 15.04 -12.04 -33.29
N LEU A 663 14.14 -11.51 -34.13
CA LEU A 663 12.81 -12.06 -34.34
C LEU A 663 12.81 -13.23 -35.32
N ASN A 664 11.87 -14.16 -35.08
CA ASN A 664 11.54 -15.18 -36.05
C ASN A 664 11.18 -14.50 -37.41
N PRO A 665 11.69 -14.96 -38.55
CA PRO A 665 11.41 -14.37 -39.88
C PRO A 665 9.93 -14.18 -40.21
N LEU A 666 9.02 -14.88 -39.53
CA LEU A 666 7.57 -14.78 -39.68
C LEU A 666 6.91 -13.76 -38.75
N ALA A 667 7.64 -13.18 -37.80
CA ALA A 667 7.11 -12.19 -36.87
C ALA A 667 7.37 -10.77 -37.37
N LEU A 668 6.35 -9.90 -37.33
CA LEU A 668 6.54 -8.49 -37.65
C LEU A 668 7.23 -7.80 -36.45
N PRO A 669 8.33 -7.07 -36.70
CA PRO A 669 8.97 -6.29 -35.63
C PRO A 669 8.02 -5.18 -35.14
N PRO A 670 8.10 -4.81 -33.86
CA PRO A 670 7.35 -3.66 -33.37
C PRO A 670 7.80 -2.37 -34.06
N GLU A 671 6.86 -1.48 -34.31
CA GLU A 671 7.16 -0.13 -34.71
C GLU A 671 7.73 0.64 -33.53
N VAL A 672 8.83 1.37 -33.71
CA VAL A 672 9.48 2.17 -32.67
C VAL A 672 9.44 3.64 -33.09
N ILE A 673 8.83 4.50 -32.26
CA ILE A 673 8.66 5.93 -32.55
C ILE A 673 9.27 6.72 -31.38
N VAL A 674 10.00 7.79 -31.71
CA VAL A 674 10.48 8.77 -30.70
C VAL A 674 9.35 9.74 -30.41
N GLN A 675 9.07 9.97 -29.13
CA GLN A 675 8.06 10.91 -28.67
C GLN A 675 8.64 11.78 -27.54
N LYS A 676 8.36 13.09 -27.57
CA LYS A 676 8.63 14.00 -26.45
C LYS A 676 7.47 13.97 -25.48
N GLU A 677 7.76 13.87 -24.21
CA GLU A 677 6.73 13.92 -23.15
C GLU A 677 6.35 15.38 -22.86
N ASP A 678 5.05 15.65 -22.81
CA ASP A 678 4.53 17.03 -22.71
C ASP A 678 4.92 17.72 -21.40
N ARG A 679 5.02 16.98 -20.28
CA ARG A 679 5.25 17.53 -18.94
C ARG A 679 6.71 17.58 -18.51
N THR A 680 7.48 16.57 -18.89
CA THR A 680 8.89 16.48 -18.50
C THR A 680 9.82 17.02 -19.57
N GLU A 681 9.32 17.19 -20.79
CA GLU A 681 10.08 17.54 -22.00
C GLU A 681 11.17 16.51 -22.33
N ARG A 682 11.16 15.33 -21.71
CA ARG A 682 12.08 14.23 -21.94
C ARG A 682 11.63 13.39 -23.14
N PHE A 683 12.57 12.67 -23.74
CA PHE A 683 12.27 11.78 -24.85
C PHE A 683 11.98 10.36 -24.36
N ARG A 684 11.06 9.68 -25.05
CA ARG A 684 10.77 8.27 -24.86
C ARG A 684 10.64 7.55 -26.20
N LEU A 685 10.85 6.23 -26.17
CA LEU A 685 10.57 5.35 -27.29
C LEU A 685 9.19 4.71 -27.06
N LEU A 686 8.27 4.94 -27.99
CA LEU A 686 6.99 4.26 -28.02
C LEU A 686 7.08 3.07 -28.99
N LEU A 687 6.79 1.87 -28.47
CA LEU A 687 6.79 0.64 -29.26
C LEU A 687 5.33 0.19 -29.48
N SER A 688 4.99 -0.10 -30.71
CA SER A 688 3.68 -0.64 -31.06
C SER A 688 3.80 -1.99 -31.75
N ARG A 689 3.07 -3.00 -31.25
CA ARG A 689 3.07 -4.37 -31.80
C ARG A 689 1.65 -4.90 -31.90
N ARG A 690 1.34 -5.59 -32.97
CA ARG A 690 0.08 -6.33 -33.11
C ARG A 690 0.26 -7.77 -32.66
N ILE A 691 -0.49 -8.16 -31.61
CA ILE A 691 -0.51 -9.52 -31.06
C ILE A 691 -1.94 -10.03 -31.14
N HIS A 692 -2.16 -11.12 -31.89
CA HIS A 692 -3.50 -11.70 -32.11
C HIS A 692 -4.55 -10.67 -32.56
N GLY A 693 -4.15 -9.70 -33.39
CA GLY A 693 -5.02 -8.64 -33.91
C GLY A 693 -5.15 -7.40 -33.02
N ASN A 694 -4.78 -7.48 -31.75
CA ASN A 694 -4.80 -6.37 -30.81
C ASN A 694 -3.49 -5.58 -30.87
N LEU A 695 -3.59 -4.23 -30.79
CA LEU A 695 -2.44 -3.36 -30.71
C LEU A 695 -1.97 -3.31 -29.24
N LYS A 696 -0.75 -3.80 -28.99
CA LYS A 696 -0.07 -3.63 -27.69
C LYS A 696 0.90 -2.44 -27.82
N LEU A 697 0.73 -1.46 -26.96
CA LEU A 697 1.64 -0.32 -26.81
C LEU A 697 2.52 -0.55 -25.58
N SER A 698 3.79 -0.19 -25.70
CA SER A 698 4.74 -0.16 -24.60
C SER A 698 5.68 1.01 -24.79
N SER A 699 6.30 1.49 -23.71
CA SER A 699 7.21 2.64 -23.79
C SER A 699 8.47 2.40 -22.98
N ILE A 700 9.59 2.94 -23.50
CA ILE A 700 10.87 3.03 -22.82
C ILE A 700 11.12 4.52 -22.61
N ASN A 701 11.11 4.98 -21.38
CA ASN A 701 11.31 6.37 -21.01
C ASN A 701 12.75 6.67 -20.56
N SER A 702 13.07 7.93 -20.41
CA SER A 702 14.39 8.39 -19.97
C SER A 702 14.71 7.91 -18.54
N ASP A 703 13.73 7.86 -17.65
CA ASP A 703 13.94 7.41 -16.27
C ASP A 703 14.34 5.92 -16.19
N PHE A 704 13.74 5.07 -17.02
CA PHE A 704 14.16 3.67 -17.15
C PHE A 704 15.61 3.55 -17.64
N VAL A 705 16.00 4.32 -18.67
CA VAL A 705 17.35 4.27 -19.25
C VAL A 705 18.42 4.74 -18.25
N HIS A 706 18.07 5.64 -17.33
CA HIS A 706 18.97 6.09 -16.26
C HIS A 706 18.80 5.30 -14.95
N GLY A 707 17.84 4.37 -14.88
CA GLY A 707 17.52 3.59 -13.71
C GLY A 707 18.40 2.36 -13.51
N ASP A 708 18.35 1.80 -12.31
CA ASP A 708 19.16 0.64 -11.89
C ASP A 708 18.85 -0.63 -12.69
N ASP A 709 17.60 -0.80 -13.16
CA ASP A 709 17.21 -1.94 -13.99
C ASP A 709 17.94 -1.95 -15.33
N TYR A 710 17.98 -0.80 -16.01
CA TYR A 710 18.70 -0.69 -17.28
C TYR A 710 20.21 -0.91 -17.10
N GLN A 711 20.80 -0.34 -16.05
CA GLN A 711 22.21 -0.55 -15.72
C GLN A 711 22.50 -2.03 -15.41
N SER A 712 21.60 -2.69 -14.71
CA SER A 712 21.72 -4.13 -14.41
C SER A 712 21.65 -4.99 -15.67
N LEU A 713 20.74 -4.67 -16.61
CA LEU A 713 20.66 -5.33 -17.91
C LEU A 713 21.93 -5.11 -18.73
N ALA A 714 22.43 -3.87 -18.80
CA ALA A 714 23.62 -3.50 -19.55
C ALA A 714 24.90 -4.18 -18.98
N ASN A 715 25.02 -4.20 -17.64
CA ASN A 715 26.12 -4.86 -16.96
C ASN A 715 26.09 -6.37 -17.20
N ALA A 716 24.93 -7.01 -17.05
CA ALA A 716 24.80 -8.43 -17.32
C ALA A 716 25.07 -8.76 -18.80
N ALA A 717 24.62 -7.93 -19.73
CA ALA A 717 24.91 -8.05 -21.14
C ALA A 717 26.42 -8.03 -21.42
N SER A 718 27.17 -7.13 -20.78
CA SER A 718 28.63 -7.05 -20.95
C SER A 718 29.36 -8.30 -20.48
N VAL A 719 28.89 -8.94 -19.38
CA VAL A 719 29.47 -10.18 -18.83
C VAL A 719 29.15 -11.39 -19.70
N LEU A 720 27.92 -11.46 -20.22
CA LEU A 720 27.46 -12.60 -21.04
C LEU A 720 27.91 -12.53 -22.50
N SER A 721 28.28 -11.33 -22.99
CA SER A 721 28.68 -11.12 -24.38
C SER A 721 29.81 -12.03 -24.81
N GLY A 722 29.65 -12.73 -25.92
CA GLY A 722 30.67 -13.62 -26.50
C GLY A 722 30.90 -14.94 -25.76
N LYS A 723 30.21 -15.18 -24.62
CA LYS A 723 30.41 -16.43 -23.82
C LYS A 723 29.64 -17.64 -24.38
N VAL A 724 28.51 -17.42 -25.01
CA VAL A 724 27.74 -18.43 -25.74
C VAL A 724 27.47 -17.95 -27.15
N LEU A 725 27.92 -18.72 -28.13
CA LEU A 725 27.73 -18.45 -29.54
C LEU A 725 26.92 -19.62 -30.15
N PRO A 726 26.26 -19.40 -31.29
CA PRO A 726 25.59 -20.49 -32.02
C PRO A 726 26.56 -21.65 -32.27
N GLY A 727 26.15 -22.89 -31.93
CA GLY A 727 27.00 -24.11 -31.99
C GLY A 727 27.74 -24.44 -30.71
N SER A 728 27.60 -23.65 -29.65
CA SER A 728 28.04 -24.03 -28.29
C SER A 728 27.31 -25.28 -27.81
N LYS A 729 27.90 -26.02 -26.90
CA LYS A 729 27.35 -27.25 -26.34
C LYS A 729 27.17 -27.10 -24.84
N VAL A 730 26.00 -27.46 -24.33
CA VAL A 730 25.72 -27.58 -22.92
C VAL A 730 25.75 -29.06 -22.54
N ARG A 731 26.40 -29.37 -21.42
CA ARG A 731 26.53 -30.72 -20.90
C ARG A 731 26.13 -30.80 -19.45
N ARG A 732 25.54 -31.94 -19.05
CA ARG A 732 25.21 -32.23 -17.66
C ARG A 732 25.43 -33.71 -17.34
N GLY A 733 25.96 -33.99 -16.16
CA GLY A 733 26.24 -35.36 -15.67
C GLY A 733 27.71 -35.70 -15.63
N ASP A 734 28.02 -36.92 -15.09
CA ASP A 734 29.36 -37.41 -14.94
C ASP A 734 29.93 -37.86 -16.32
N PRO A 735 31.06 -37.29 -16.76
CA PRO A 735 31.68 -37.63 -18.04
C PRO A 735 31.87 -39.14 -18.25
N ASP A 736 32.12 -39.89 -17.16
CA ASP A 736 32.43 -41.31 -17.24
C ASP A 736 31.22 -42.25 -17.15
N LYS A 737 30.02 -41.71 -16.92
CA LYS A 737 28.81 -42.52 -16.69
C LYS A 737 27.62 -42.18 -17.56
N ASN A 738 27.08 -40.98 -17.47
CA ASN A 738 25.81 -40.63 -18.08
C ASN A 738 25.75 -39.13 -18.48
N GLN A 739 26.81 -38.61 -19.11
CA GLN A 739 26.82 -37.24 -19.58
C GLN A 739 25.84 -37.06 -20.75
N LYS A 740 24.91 -36.10 -20.60
CA LYS A 740 24.04 -35.66 -21.68
C LYS A 740 24.59 -34.37 -22.27
N GLU A 741 24.40 -34.18 -23.56
CA GLU A 741 24.88 -33.04 -24.34
C GLU A 741 23.79 -32.53 -25.26
N GLN A 742 23.68 -31.18 -25.40
CA GLN A 742 22.85 -30.53 -26.40
C GLN A 742 23.59 -29.33 -27.03
N THR A 743 23.45 -29.18 -28.35
CA THR A 743 23.93 -28.00 -29.06
C THR A 743 22.93 -26.86 -28.85
N ILE A 744 23.42 -25.67 -28.56
CA ILE A 744 22.64 -24.51 -28.21
C ILE A 744 23.06 -23.30 -29.04
N GLY A 745 22.14 -22.31 -29.17
CA GLY A 745 22.38 -21.04 -29.87
C GLY A 745 22.65 -19.88 -28.90
N ASP A 746 22.10 -19.92 -27.70
CA ASP A 746 22.20 -18.86 -26.72
C ASP A 746 22.10 -19.36 -25.27
N PHE A 747 22.25 -18.44 -24.30
CA PHE A 747 22.11 -18.75 -22.87
C PHE A 747 20.71 -19.25 -22.49
N ARG A 748 19.66 -18.70 -23.10
CA ARG A 748 18.27 -19.08 -22.83
C ARG A 748 18.05 -20.57 -23.12
N ALA A 749 18.50 -21.02 -24.29
CA ALA A 749 18.43 -22.43 -24.67
C ALA A 749 19.24 -23.31 -23.72
N ALA A 750 20.44 -22.86 -23.30
CA ALA A 750 21.27 -23.57 -22.34
C ALA A 750 20.56 -23.78 -21.01
N PHE A 751 20.06 -22.72 -20.42
CA PHE A 751 19.41 -22.78 -19.10
C PHE A 751 18.07 -23.50 -19.15
N SER A 752 17.25 -23.30 -20.18
CA SER A 752 16.01 -24.06 -20.36
C SER A 752 16.25 -25.56 -20.41
N TRP A 753 17.28 -25.99 -21.11
CA TRP A 753 17.66 -27.40 -21.17
C TRP A 753 18.18 -27.92 -19.81
N LEU A 754 19.08 -27.18 -19.14
CA LEU A 754 19.59 -27.54 -17.83
C LEU A 754 18.48 -27.67 -16.79
N LEU A 755 17.53 -26.75 -16.74
CA LEU A 755 16.37 -26.81 -15.85
C LEU A 755 15.48 -28.00 -16.16
N SER A 756 15.21 -28.30 -17.45
CA SER A 756 14.41 -29.48 -17.82
C SER A 756 15.05 -30.80 -17.43
N GLU A 757 16.38 -30.89 -17.53
CA GLU A 757 17.13 -32.08 -17.06
C GLU A 757 17.17 -32.17 -15.53
N ALA A 758 17.14 -31.02 -14.79
CA ALA A 758 17.03 -30.99 -13.34
C ALA A 758 15.65 -31.44 -12.87
N GLU A 759 14.57 -30.98 -13.54
CA GLU A 759 13.22 -31.43 -13.23
C GLU A 759 12.97 -32.93 -13.36
N ARG A 760 13.64 -33.58 -14.31
CA ARG A 760 13.51 -35.02 -14.51
C ARG A 760 14.08 -35.88 -13.37
N VAL A 761 14.99 -35.33 -12.57
CA VAL A 761 15.61 -36.03 -11.45
C VAL A 761 15.03 -35.64 -10.10
N LEU A 762 14.13 -34.63 -10.08
CA LEU A 762 13.46 -34.17 -8.88
C LEU A 762 12.08 -34.81 -8.78
N SER A 763 11.80 -35.51 -7.67
CA SER A 763 10.43 -35.91 -7.35
C SER A 763 9.75 -34.81 -6.53
N ARG A 764 8.59 -34.33 -6.99
CA ARG A 764 7.80 -33.30 -6.28
C ARG A 764 6.41 -33.81 -5.93
N GLN A 765 5.96 -33.51 -4.74
CA GLN A 765 4.58 -33.68 -4.27
C GLN A 765 4.02 -32.30 -3.96
N ARG A 766 2.89 -31.93 -4.59
CA ARG A 766 2.17 -30.69 -4.27
C ARG A 766 1.13 -31.01 -3.21
N TYR A 767 1.08 -30.21 -2.14
CA TYR A 767 0.03 -30.29 -1.14
C TYR A 767 -1.17 -29.41 -1.54
N LYS A 768 -2.38 -30.00 -1.51
CA LYS A 768 -3.63 -29.27 -1.78
C LYS A 768 -4.36 -28.89 -0.50
N GLY A 769 -4.21 -29.66 0.59
CA GLY A 769 -4.88 -29.44 1.85
C GLY A 769 -4.05 -29.84 3.06
N LEU A 770 -4.34 -29.22 4.20
CA LEU A 770 -3.70 -29.48 5.49
C LEU A 770 -3.99 -30.89 6.01
N GLY A 771 -5.13 -31.48 5.60
CA GLY A 771 -5.49 -32.84 5.91
C GLY A 771 -4.58 -33.91 5.30
N GLU A 772 -3.77 -33.56 4.30
CA GLU A 772 -2.76 -34.43 3.69
C GLU A 772 -1.47 -34.51 4.53
N MET A 773 -1.30 -33.59 5.49
CA MET A 773 -0.14 -33.53 6.37
C MET A 773 -0.39 -34.30 7.67
N ASN A 774 0.57 -35.13 8.04
CA ASN A 774 0.57 -35.72 9.37
C ASN A 774 0.94 -34.66 10.44
N PRO A 775 0.71 -34.93 11.75
CA PRO A 775 0.95 -33.94 12.82
C PRO A 775 2.39 -33.39 12.85
N SER A 776 3.40 -34.23 12.60
CA SER A 776 4.81 -33.80 12.59
C SER A 776 5.11 -32.87 11.42
N GLN A 777 4.62 -33.20 10.22
CA GLN A 777 4.76 -32.36 9.04
C GLN A 777 4.10 -31.00 9.23
N LEU A 778 2.87 -30.98 9.78
CA LEU A 778 2.13 -29.73 10.05
C LEU A 778 2.86 -28.87 11.09
N TRP A 779 3.45 -29.50 12.10
CA TRP A 779 4.29 -28.81 13.08
C TRP A 779 5.50 -28.16 12.42
N GLU A 780 6.34 -28.95 11.79
CA GLU A 780 7.63 -28.53 11.21
C GLU A 780 7.50 -27.43 10.15
N THR A 781 6.37 -27.41 9.43
CA THR A 781 6.19 -26.51 8.28
C THR A 781 5.33 -25.29 8.56
N THR A 782 4.35 -25.41 9.47
CA THR A 782 3.26 -24.40 9.57
C THR A 782 3.04 -23.89 10.99
N MET A 783 3.33 -24.70 12.02
CA MET A 783 2.98 -24.34 13.40
C MET A 783 4.19 -23.99 14.26
N ASP A 784 5.37 -24.50 13.98
CA ASP A 784 6.59 -24.17 14.72
C ASP A 784 6.96 -22.69 14.52
N ALA A 785 7.00 -21.94 15.61
CA ALA A 785 7.31 -20.51 15.60
C ALA A 785 8.69 -20.17 15.02
N SER A 786 9.62 -21.14 15.02
CA SER A 786 10.99 -20.96 14.52
C SER A 786 11.11 -21.12 13.00
N SER A 787 10.19 -21.85 12.36
CA SER A 787 10.29 -22.21 10.93
C SER A 787 9.12 -21.74 10.07
N ARG A 788 7.95 -21.48 10.70
CA ARG A 788 6.73 -21.11 9.99
C ARG A 788 6.79 -19.72 9.35
N THR A 789 5.98 -19.52 8.31
CA THR A 789 5.70 -18.22 7.71
C THR A 789 4.24 -17.85 7.96
N LEU A 790 4.01 -16.64 8.43
CA LEU A 790 2.68 -16.06 8.64
C LEU A 790 2.54 -14.76 7.85
N LEU A 791 1.40 -14.57 7.21
CA LEU A 791 1.00 -13.31 6.60
C LEU A 791 0.15 -12.53 7.61
N GLN A 792 0.61 -11.35 8.05
CA GLN A 792 -0.18 -10.45 8.88
C GLN A 792 -1.23 -9.73 8.03
N VAL A 793 -2.47 -9.73 8.48
CA VAL A 793 -3.57 -9.03 7.82
C VAL A 793 -3.55 -7.56 8.23
N LYS A 794 -3.54 -6.65 7.24
CA LYS A 794 -3.58 -5.19 7.43
C LYS A 794 -4.69 -4.58 6.61
N ILE A 795 -5.24 -3.45 7.07
CA ILE A 795 -6.18 -2.62 6.33
C ILE A 795 -5.41 -1.37 5.90
N GLU A 796 -5.00 -1.31 4.65
CA GLU A 796 -4.27 -0.17 4.10
C GLU A 796 -5.23 0.93 3.64
N ASP A 797 -6.32 0.54 2.96
CA ASP A 797 -7.40 1.43 2.53
C ASP A 797 -8.76 0.88 3.00
N ALA A 798 -9.37 1.55 3.98
CA ALA A 798 -10.66 1.13 4.53
C ALA A 798 -11.81 1.26 3.51
N ILE A 799 -11.74 2.22 2.56
CA ILE A 799 -12.75 2.38 1.52
C ILE A 799 -12.67 1.24 0.51
N ALA A 800 -11.46 0.95 0.02
CA ALA A 800 -11.25 -0.15 -0.91
C ALA A 800 -11.59 -1.50 -0.27
N ALA A 801 -11.20 -1.73 0.98
CA ALA A 801 -11.57 -2.94 1.72
C ALA A 801 -13.09 -3.07 1.87
N ASP A 802 -13.79 -1.99 2.24
CA ASP A 802 -15.25 -1.97 2.34
C ASP A 802 -15.92 -2.30 1.00
N GLN A 803 -15.47 -1.70 -0.09
CA GLN A 803 -15.97 -1.99 -1.44
C GLN A 803 -15.73 -3.44 -1.85
N VAL A 804 -14.55 -4.00 -1.57
CA VAL A 804 -14.22 -5.40 -1.88
C VAL A 804 -15.12 -6.35 -1.09
N PHE A 805 -15.27 -6.17 0.22
CA PHE A 805 -16.16 -7.01 1.03
C PHE A 805 -17.62 -6.88 0.60
N THR A 806 -18.11 -5.67 0.35
CA THR A 806 -19.48 -5.45 -0.14
C THR A 806 -19.69 -6.12 -1.50
N THR A 807 -18.74 -6.01 -2.43
CA THR A 807 -18.82 -6.63 -3.75
C THR A 807 -18.78 -8.15 -3.69
N LEU A 808 -17.82 -8.72 -2.96
CA LEU A 808 -17.60 -10.17 -2.92
C LEU A 808 -18.62 -10.89 -2.03
N MET A 809 -18.99 -10.30 -0.91
CA MET A 809 -19.80 -10.95 0.15
C MET A 809 -21.21 -10.38 0.26
N GLY A 810 -21.53 -9.30 -0.44
CA GLY A 810 -22.86 -8.70 -0.52
C GLY A 810 -23.86 -9.53 -1.33
N ASP A 811 -25.12 -9.07 -1.41
CA ASP A 811 -26.21 -9.81 -2.11
C ASP A 811 -26.23 -9.56 -3.63
N GLU A 812 -25.66 -8.43 -4.08
CA GLU A 812 -25.65 -8.05 -5.48
C GLU A 812 -24.73 -8.95 -6.31
N VAL A 813 -25.27 -9.55 -7.35
CA VAL A 813 -24.56 -10.52 -8.20
C VAL A 813 -23.74 -9.81 -9.29
N GLU A 814 -24.29 -8.77 -9.90
CA GLU A 814 -23.71 -8.11 -11.07
C GLU A 814 -22.35 -7.42 -10.76
N PRO A 815 -22.18 -6.66 -9.67
CA PRO A 815 -20.87 -6.11 -9.29
C PRO A 815 -19.82 -7.19 -9.05
N ARG A 816 -20.21 -8.33 -8.45
CA ARG A 816 -19.32 -9.48 -8.23
C ARG A 816 -18.89 -10.12 -9.54
N ARG A 817 -19.82 -10.30 -10.48
CA ARG A 817 -19.53 -10.83 -11.81
C ARG A 817 -18.56 -9.93 -12.56
N ALA A 818 -18.82 -8.64 -12.61
CA ALA A 818 -17.93 -7.65 -13.22
C ALA A 818 -16.53 -7.66 -12.61
N PHE A 819 -16.44 -7.79 -11.28
CA PHE A 819 -15.17 -7.91 -10.57
C PHE A 819 -14.40 -9.18 -11.02
N ILE A 820 -15.07 -10.33 -11.09
CA ILE A 820 -14.45 -11.59 -11.54
C ILE A 820 -13.95 -11.46 -12.98
N GLU A 821 -14.78 -10.93 -13.89
CA GLU A 821 -14.41 -10.74 -15.31
C GLU A 821 -13.20 -9.81 -15.47
N LYS A 822 -13.18 -8.69 -14.73
CA LYS A 822 -12.07 -7.72 -14.77
C LYS A 822 -10.75 -8.33 -14.26
N ASN A 823 -10.81 -9.20 -13.25
CA ASN A 823 -9.63 -9.74 -12.59
C ASN A 823 -9.25 -11.16 -13.06
N ALA A 824 -9.99 -11.75 -14.01
CA ALA A 824 -9.78 -13.13 -14.45
C ALA A 824 -8.37 -13.42 -14.97
N LEU A 825 -7.75 -12.46 -15.68
CA LEU A 825 -6.40 -12.59 -16.22
C LEU A 825 -5.29 -12.43 -15.19
N ILE A 826 -5.61 -11.84 -14.02
CA ILE A 826 -4.66 -11.61 -12.93
C ILE A 826 -4.67 -12.79 -11.97
N ALA A 827 -5.77 -13.52 -11.89
CA ALA A 827 -5.94 -14.67 -11.02
C ALA A 827 -4.88 -15.74 -11.31
N ARG A 828 -4.10 -16.10 -10.27
CA ARG A 828 -3.10 -17.16 -10.33
C ARG A 828 -3.51 -18.29 -9.38
N ASN A 829 -3.05 -19.51 -9.69
CA ASN A 829 -3.29 -20.69 -8.84
C ASN A 829 -4.77 -21.04 -8.66
N LEU A 830 -5.59 -20.80 -9.67
CA LEU A 830 -6.94 -21.35 -9.69
C LEU A 830 -6.81 -22.87 -9.82
N ASP A 831 -7.32 -23.59 -8.83
CA ASP A 831 -7.42 -25.05 -8.86
C ASP A 831 -8.67 -25.38 -9.72
N VAL A 832 -8.45 -25.44 -11.05
CA VAL A 832 -9.47 -25.77 -12.03
C VAL A 832 -9.32 -27.22 -12.42
#